data_2c13572c975f9d622e63a9734cc486de
#
_entry.id   2c13572c975f9d622e63a9734cc486de
#
_cell.length_a   1.000
_cell.length_b   1.000
_cell.length_c   1.000
_cell.angle_alpha   90.00
_cell.angle_beta   90.00
_cell.angle_gamma   90.00
#
_symmetry.space_group_name_H-M   'P 1'
#
loop_
_entity.id
_entity.type
_entity.pdbx_description
1 polymer ?
#
loop_
_entity_poly.entity_id
_entity_poly.type
_entity_poly.pdbx_seq_one_letter_code
_entity_poly.pdbx_strand_id
1 'polypeptide(L)'
;MTTANISQKKPAFKMAPLATAIVPALLAFATPIAAQDEARLEEVLVTATRRAETDIQSTPIAVTQISAEQIQRAVPRDLLDVAIFAPNVVAGKQPGFNSANFAIRGVGQNGIILYYENQVGVIVDDFVIPHIQTANIEMLDIASVEILRGPQGTLFGKNTTGGAINVKTNRPEFDQSSLEVRGQVAEYGRYEGQGILNLAISENLAFRAAGVYMKSDGWYSNSAAYGPVTDLGVGFPLAGATGQGDGADVGGDDVFSGRFKLRWQPTDALDINLAYEMVRDDSDAPPSYNNTPPNTGYLWNTLGFTRDAGDPLDNAAITNRNDVLLNMEAGHQIDVDGYYLNVDWDLSSDYKVSAFAGYRETDSQLPSTYTGEVGPVSLFDANRQDVRETTQLELRVASDLDGAFNWVGGVFYQQDDTIFTVAQVLGFVDMTIPSALAFGDPFYFNNNPQVLSNGQDASAEAVYLDGTFDLTEKLTLGAGVRYTHEKKKWKGRNQVFTQALTGGFDPTLTWQVLGEPIAAADFAKYPAGVVEDEESWSEPTWRLNLGYQATDDLYTYATYSRGFKSGGYNDQTGTSGNPIEPLQARPTDPEIADSFELGLRSEFLDNRLRLNLTGFYVTYDDSQQQLLARITADRDGDGIDESEFQETRYFNAAEIEVTGLEVEAAWLLTDNFTVMGSLGTLDAEFKSFVADTNFDGIIDTDLTGSPVARAPETTWNLDFLYNLPIAGGHLDLALNVNYEDEAVYAYTSVPGSDNGLTDERTLVNASATYTAQDGRWWVRLYGKNLTDKRYRVGDLPVANLWMMSFYGEPETIGIEGGMRLNW
;
A
#
# COMPACT_ATOMS: atom_id res chain seq x y z
N MET A 1 19.22 -30.91 -13.77
CA MET A 1 20.30 -30.89 -12.76
C MET A 1 21.47 -30.13 -13.33
N THR A 2 21.51 -28.86 -13.10
CA THR A 2 22.75 -28.06 -13.16
C THR A 2 22.50 -26.82 -12.31
N THR A 3 22.94 -26.89 -11.09
CA THR A 3 22.94 -25.77 -10.15
C THR A 3 23.86 -24.68 -10.68
N ALA A 4 23.31 -23.56 -11.06
CA ALA A 4 24.06 -22.35 -11.35
C ALA A 4 24.47 -21.72 -10.02
N ASN A 5 25.71 -21.91 -9.62
CA ASN A 5 26.37 -21.24 -8.50
C ASN A 5 26.54 -19.75 -8.88
N ILE A 6 25.67 -18.89 -8.42
CA ILE A 6 25.87 -17.44 -8.43
C ILE A 6 26.69 -17.08 -7.21
N SER A 7 28.01 -17.17 -7.34
CA SER A 7 28.97 -16.58 -6.43
C SER A 7 29.01 -15.09 -6.66
N GLN A 8 28.22 -14.30 -5.95
CA GLN A 8 28.31 -12.85 -5.95
C GLN A 8 29.48 -12.40 -5.08
N LYS A 9 30.43 -11.72 -5.71
CA LYS A 9 31.41 -10.90 -5.03
C LYS A 9 30.72 -9.66 -4.49
N LYS A 10 30.63 -9.51 -3.17
CA LYS A 10 30.18 -8.27 -2.50
C LYS A 10 31.04 -7.09 -2.99
N PRO A 11 30.47 -6.03 -3.56
CA PRO A 11 31.20 -4.79 -3.79
C PRO A 11 31.36 -4.04 -2.48
N ALA A 12 32.56 -3.57 -2.23
CA ALA A 12 32.86 -2.69 -1.12
C ALA A 12 32.09 -1.36 -1.30
N PHE A 13 31.45 -0.93 -0.23
CA PHE A 13 30.75 0.33 -0.05
C PHE A 13 31.48 1.51 -0.72
N LYS A 14 30.98 2.04 -1.80
CA LYS A 14 31.45 3.28 -2.41
C LYS A 14 30.42 4.37 -2.15
N MET A 15 30.61 5.14 -1.10
CA MET A 15 29.91 6.41 -0.94
C MET A 15 30.11 7.28 -2.19
N ALA A 16 29.03 7.70 -2.81
CA ALA A 16 29.08 8.55 -3.97
C ALA A 16 29.75 9.90 -3.63
N PRO A 17 30.64 10.44 -4.49
CA PRO A 17 31.42 11.66 -4.20
C PRO A 17 30.61 12.96 -4.10
N LEU A 18 29.28 12.92 -4.30
CA LEU A 18 28.43 14.13 -4.21
C LEU A 18 28.18 14.58 -2.75
N ALA A 19 28.09 13.67 -1.80
CA ALA A 19 27.86 14.03 -0.39
C ALA A 19 29.03 14.82 0.22
N THR A 20 30.24 14.66 -0.31
CA THR A 20 31.44 15.35 0.18
C THR A 20 31.61 16.80 -0.33
N ALA A 21 30.85 17.20 -1.35
CA ALA A 21 30.99 18.56 -1.93
C ALA A 21 29.91 19.54 -1.43
N ILE A 22 28.76 19.07 -0.95
CA ILE A 22 27.63 19.92 -0.55
C ILE A 22 27.77 20.42 0.90
N VAL A 23 28.29 19.60 1.80
CA VAL A 23 28.46 19.94 3.23
C VAL A 23 29.40 21.16 3.46
N PRO A 24 30.53 21.35 2.75
CA PRO A 24 31.38 22.51 2.96
C PRO A 24 30.79 23.82 2.41
N ALA A 25 29.90 23.79 1.43
CA ALA A 25 29.30 25.00 0.85
C ALA A 25 28.21 25.59 1.76
N LEU A 26 27.49 24.79 2.51
CA LEU A 26 26.44 25.22 3.46
C LEU A 26 27.01 25.76 4.77
N LEU A 27 28.19 25.31 5.19
CA LEU A 27 28.88 25.82 6.41
C LEU A 27 29.49 27.20 6.28
N ALA A 28 29.60 27.76 5.08
CA ALA A 28 30.26 29.06 4.81
C ALA A 28 29.42 30.31 5.13
N PHE A 29 28.13 30.17 5.49
CA PHE A 29 27.20 31.28 5.71
C PHE A 29 26.83 31.56 7.17
N ALA A 30 27.41 30.85 8.14
CA ALA A 30 27.09 31.06 9.56
C ALA A 30 27.77 32.33 10.11
N THR A 31 27.04 33.44 10.17
CA THR A 31 27.42 34.62 11.02
C THR A 31 26.70 34.50 12.36
N PRO A 32 27.41 34.67 13.52
CA PRO A 32 26.77 34.57 14.82
C PRO A 32 25.83 35.76 15.06
N ILE A 33 24.55 35.54 15.28
CA ILE A 33 23.58 36.52 15.80
C ILE A 33 23.43 36.25 17.32
N ALA A 34 23.26 37.27 18.09
CA ALA A 34 23.26 37.31 19.55
C ALA A 34 22.11 36.47 20.17
N ALA A 35 22.38 35.94 21.36
CA ALA A 35 21.56 35.08 22.20
C ALA A 35 20.04 35.33 22.16
N GLN A 36 19.31 34.42 21.55
CA GLN A 36 17.92 34.08 21.85
C GLN A 36 17.93 32.79 22.68
N ASP A 37 16.81 32.43 23.32
CA ASP A 37 16.63 31.13 23.96
C ASP A 37 17.11 30.04 23.00
N GLU A 38 18.00 29.16 23.47
CA GLU A 38 18.59 28.11 22.63
C GLU A 38 17.48 27.26 22.04
N ALA A 39 17.42 27.23 20.69
CA ALA A 39 16.43 26.44 20.00
C ALA A 39 16.64 24.95 20.32
N ARG A 40 15.54 24.23 20.56
CA ARG A 40 15.51 22.80 20.90
C ARG A 40 14.63 22.05 19.90
N LEU A 41 14.83 20.75 19.76
CA LEU A 41 13.93 19.89 19.03
C LEU A 41 12.59 19.82 19.81
N GLU A 42 11.50 19.89 19.09
CA GLU A 42 10.16 19.76 19.66
C GLU A 42 9.92 18.33 20.20
N GLU A 43 9.15 18.24 21.28
CA GLU A 43 8.66 16.95 21.78
C GLU A 43 7.76 16.30 20.74
N VAL A 44 7.93 14.99 20.52
CA VAL A 44 7.15 14.21 19.56
C VAL A 44 6.18 13.33 20.32
N LEU A 45 4.90 13.65 20.23
CA LEU A 45 3.83 12.88 20.85
C LEU A 45 3.27 11.83 19.90
N VAL A 46 3.01 10.64 20.41
CA VAL A 46 2.43 9.53 19.67
C VAL A 46 1.19 8.97 20.37
N THR A 47 0.24 8.48 19.56
CA THR A 47 -1.02 7.87 20.04
C THR A 47 -0.97 6.35 20.02
N ALA A 48 0.19 5.77 19.72
CA ALA A 48 0.44 4.34 19.56
C ALA A 48 0.00 3.45 20.74
N THR A 49 -0.07 4.01 21.96
CA THR A 49 -0.50 3.29 23.16
C THR A 49 -2.00 3.19 23.35
N ARG A 50 -2.80 3.94 22.56
CA ARG A 50 -4.27 4.02 22.66
C ARG A 50 -4.82 4.43 24.04
N ARG A 51 -3.98 4.97 24.92
CA ARG A 51 -4.37 5.52 26.25
C ARG A 51 -4.45 7.03 26.21
N ALA A 52 -3.32 7.66 26.19
CA ALA A 52 -3.14 9.10 26.02
C ALA A 52 -1.99 9.33 25.04
N GLU A 53 -1.81 10.54 24.57
CA GLU A 53 -0.60 10.92 23.88
C GLU A 53 0.61 10.71 24.79
N THR A 54 1.64 10.06 24.29
CA THR A 54 2.88 9.76 25.02
C THR A 54 4.07 10.25 24.22
N ASP A 55 5.10 10.72 24.94
CA ASP A 55 6.35 11.09 24.30
C ASP A 55 7.01 9.85 23.66
N ILE A 56 7.39 10.01 22.38
CA ILE A 56 8.07 8.95 21.61
C ILE A 56 9.34 8.46 22.30
N GLN A 57 10.03 9.33 23.08
CA GLN A 57 11.27 9.01 23.79
C GLN A 57 11.05 8.12 25.01
N SER A 58 9.82 8.00 25.49
CA SER A 58 9.43 7.11 26.59
C SER A 58 8.57 5.92 26.14
N THR A 59 8.33 5.78 24.84
CA THR A 59 7.44 4.75 24.28
C THR A 59 8.24 3.50 23.86
N PRO A 60 7.96 2.30 24.42
CA PRO A 60 8.71 1.07 24.16
C PRO A 60 8.25 0.35 22.88
N ILE A 61 8.16 1.08 21.75
CA ILE A 61 7.72 0.58 20.43
C ILE A 61 8.54 1.31 19.37
N ALA A 62 8.92 0.62 18.29
CA ALA A 62 9.50 1.24 17.11
C ALA A 62 8.38 2.01 16.35
N VAL A 63 8.41 3.33 16.44
CA VAL A 63 7.45 4.20 15.78
C VAL A 63 8.16 5.41 15.18
N THR A 64 7.77 5.78 13.96
CA THR A 64 8.13 7.04 13.29
C THR A 64 6.88 7.90 13.22
N GLN A 65 6.93 9.12 13.75
CA GLN A 65 5.86 10.10 13.63
C GLN A 65 6.26 11.16 12.60
N ILE A 66 5.37 11.43 11.67
CA ILE A 66 5.53 12.41 10.59
C ILE A 66 4.52 13.52 10.83
N SER A 67 5.00 14.74 11.13
CA SER A 67 4.16 15.87 11.46
C SER A 67 3.48 16.49 10.23
N ALA A 68 2.44 17.29 10.46
CA ALA A 68 1.77 18.07 9.40
C ALA A 68 2.76 18.96 8.62
N GLU A 69 3.77 19.57 9.32
CA GLU A 69 4.78 20.37 8.66
C GLU A 69 5.72 19.55 7.79
N GLN A 70 6.11 18.34 8.24
CA GLN A 70 6.94 17.44 7.42
C GLN A 70 6.16 16.99 6.17
N ILE A 71 4.90 16.62 6.33
CA ILE A 71 3.99 16.29 5.22
C ILE A 71 3.90 17.47 4.24
N GLN A 72 3.62 18.66 4.75
CA GLN A 72 3.52 19.85 3.91
C GLN A 72 4.82 20.15 3.14
N ARG A 73 6.01 19.96 3.76
CA ARG A 73 7.31 20.20 3.10
C ARG A 73 7.61 19.18 2.00
N ALA A 74 7.21 17.93 2.19
CA ALA A 74 7.44 16.84 1.25
C ALA A 74 6.59 16.95 -0.02
N VAL A 75 5.50 17.72 0.02
CA VAL A 75 4.52 17.84 -1.09
C VAL A 75 4.08 16.45 -1.58
N PRO A 76 3.65 15.54 -0.68
CA PRO A 76 3.23 14.20 -1.09
C PRO A 76 1.92 14.28 -1.87
N ARG A 77 1.74 13.36 -2.81
CA ARG A 77 0.44 13.19 -3.48
C ARG A 77 -0.53 12.42 -2.58
N ASP A 78 -0.03 11.34 -2.00
CA ASP A 78 -0.80 10.37 -1.24
C ASP A 78 0.04 9.75 -0.11
N LEU A 79 -0.52 8.78 0.58
CA LEU A 79 0.11 8.10 1.71
C LEU A 79 1.38 7.30 1.30
N LEU A 80 1.47 6.82 0.05
CA LEU A 80 2.65 6.08 -0.41
C LEU A 80 3.90 6.96 -0.42
N ASP A 81 3.77 8.25 -0.78
CA ASP A 81 4.88 9.21 -0.77
C ASP A 81 5.41 9.49 0.66
N VAL A 82 4.61 9.24 1.70
CA VAL A 82 4.98 9.48 3.10
C VAL A 82 5.78 8.33 3.71
N ALA A 83 5.65 7.13 3.17
CA ALA A 83 6.30 5.92 3.70
C ALA A 83 7.84 6.01 3.71
N ILE A 84 8.44 6.77 2.80
CA ILE A 84 9.89 6.92 2.66
C ILE A 84 10.60 7.52 3.88
N PHE A 85 9.88 8.16 4.80
CA PHE A 85 10.48 8.79 5.98
C PHE A 85 10.81 7.77 7.08
N ALA A 86 10.22 6.58 7.05
CA ALA A 86 10.46 5.55 8.04
C ALA A 86 11.48 4.50 7.54
N PRO A 87 12.41 4.02 8.38
CA PRO A 87 13.38 3.00 7.98
C PRO A 87 12.69 1.64 7.77
N ASN A 88 13.19 0.84 6.81
CA ASN A 88 12.65 -0.47 6.45
C ASN A 88 11.16 -0.46 6.07
N VAL A 89 10.69 0.65 5.49
CA VAL A 89 9.33 0.79 4.95
C VAL A 89 9.41 1.01 3.45
N VAL A 90 8.73 0.17 2.71
CA VAL A 90 8.60 0.23 1.26
C VAL A 90 7.14 0.40 0.90
N ALA A 91 6.85 1.29 -0.02
CA ALA A 91 5.50 1.53 -0.51
C ALA A 91 5.49 1.65 -2.03
N GLY A 92 4.41 1.18 -2.64
CA GLY A 92 4.25 1.25 -4.09
C GLY A 92 2.88 0.77 -4.53
N LYS A 93 2.58 0.98 -5.81
CA LYS A 93 1.40 0.42 -6.46
C LYS A 93 1.78 -0.84 -7.24
N GLN A 94 0.89 -1.82 -7.24
CA GLN A 94 1.09 -3.01 -8.06
C GLN A 94 0.77 -2.72 -9.53
N PRO A 95 1.62 -3.16 -10.48
CA PRO A 95 1.37 -2.97 -11.90
C PRO A 95 -0.02 -3.43 -12.32
N GLY A 96 -0.78 -2.56 -12.98
CA GLY A 96 -2.12 -2.86 -13.49
C GLY A 96 -3.22 -3.00 -12.44
N PHE A 97 -2.96 -2.75 -11.14
CA PHE A 97 -3.93 -3.03 -10.07
C PHE A 97 -4.28 -1.86 -9.16
N ASN A 98 -3.66 -0.72 -9.26
CA ASN A 98 -3.88 0.45 -8.37
C ASN A 98 -3.99 0.10 -6.86
N SER A 99 -3.43 -1.02 -6.42
CA SER A 99 -3.44 -1.41 -5.01
C SER A 99 -2.29 -0.75 -4.27
N ALA A 100 -2.56 -0.16 -3.10
CA ALA A 100 -1.54 0.37 -2.22
C ALA A 100 -0.89 -0.77 -1.45
N ASN A 101 0.36 -1.04 -1.74
CA ASN A 101 1.13 -2.09 -1.10
C ASN A 101 2.21 -1.48 -0.21
N PHE A 102 2.02 -1.62 1.10
CA PHE A 102 3.02 -1.29 2.10
C PHE A 102 3.74 -2.56 2.55
N ALA A 103 5.06 -2.49 2.65
CA ALA A 103 5.86 -3.50 3.32
C ALA A 103 6.67 -2.85 4.43
N ILE A 104 6.61 -3.41 5.62
CA ILE A 104 7.37 -2.97 6.80
C ILE A 104 8.26 -4.11 7.25
N ARG A 105 9.58 -3.85 7.36
CA ARG A 105 10.58 -4.87 7.70
C ARG A 105 10.54 -6.07 6.74
N GLY A 106 10.35 -5.79 5.43
CA GLY A 106 10.29 -6.82 4.39
C GLY A 106 8.99 -7.62 4.36
N VAL A 107 7.99 -7.29 5.16
CA VAL A 107 6.72 -8.00 5.18
C VAL A 107 5.57 -7.09 4.76
N GLY A 108 4.89 -7.50 3.73
CA GLY A 108 3.76 -6.82 3.12
C GLY A 108 3.22 -7.65 1.96
N GLN A 109 1.96 -7.50 1.66
CA GLN A 109 1.31 -8.31 0.64
C GLN A 109 1.31 -7.64 -0.73
N ASN A 110 1.61 -8.41 -1.76
CA ASN A 110 1.34 -8.09 -3.16
C ASN A 110 -0.07 -8.56 -3.53
N GLY A 111 -1.09 -8.03 -2.83
CA GLY A 111 -2.46 -8.48 -3.03
C GLY A 111 -3.06 -7.98 -4.33
N ILE A 112 -3.63 -8.90 -5.12
CA ILE A 112 -4.51 -8.58 -6.26
C ILE A 112 -5.97 -8.90 -5.95
N ILE A 113 -6.19 -9.73 -4.93
CA ILE A 113 -7.51 -10.11 -4.47
C ILE A 113 -7.99 -9.07 -3.45
N LEU A 114 -9.00 -8.30 -3.79
CA LEU A 114 -9.41 -7.12 -3.01
C LEU A 114 -10.00 -7.47 -1.63
N TYR A 115 -10.53 -8.67 -1.43
CA TYR A 115 -11.03 -9.14 -0.14
C TYR A 115 -9.98 -9.92 0.67
N TYR A 116 -8.77 -10.11 0.13
CA TYR A 116 -7.66 -10.71 0.87
C TYR A 116 -6.95 -9.64 1.72
N GLU A 117 -6.62 -9.95 2.94
CA GLU A 117 -6.18 -8.96 3.92
C GLU A 117 -4.66 -8.74 3.89
N ASN A 118 -4.22 -7.52 4.18
CA ASN A 118 -2.81 -7.13 4.20
C ASN A 118 -2.12 -7.52 5.53
N GLN A 119 -0.79 -7.41 5.55
CA GLN A 119 0.07 -7.56 6.75
C GLN A 119 0.38 -6.22 7.41
N VAL A 120 0.08 -5.10 6.74
CA VAL A 120 0.23 -3.75 7.26
C VAL A 120 -1.15 -3.10 7.31
N GLY A 121 -1.60 -2.78 8.52
CA GLY A 121 -2.89 -2.10 8.75
C GLY A 121 -2.80 -0.61 8.45
N VAL A 122 -3.76 -0.05 7.70
CA VAL A 122 -3.94 1.41 7.55
C VAL A 122 -5.16 1.82 8.35
N ILE A 123 -4.96 2.76 9.29
CA ILE A 123 -5.99 3.23 10.22
C ILE A 123 -6.13 4.74 10.08
N VAL A 124 -7.34 5.24 9.90
CA VAL A 124 -7.65 6.69 9.83
C VAL A 124 -8.66 7.04 10.92
N ASP A 125 -8.27 7.90 11.85
CA ASP A 125 -9.14 8.35 12.97
C ASP A 125 -9.86 7.18 13.69
N ASP A 126 -9.12 6.09 13.98
CA ASP A 126 -9.56 4.82 14.59
C ASP A 126 -10.28 3.82 13.66
N PHE A 127 -10.64 4.19 12.42
CA PHE A 127 -11.21 3.27 11.45
C PHE A 127 -10.09 2.50 10.71
N VAL A 128 -10.12 1.17 10.75
CA VAL A 128 -9.22 0.31 9.95
C VAL A 128 -9.75 0.22 8.53
N ILE A 129 -8.93 0.60 7.54
CA ILE A 129 -9.30 0.50 6.12
C ILE A 129 -8.93 -0.89 5.61
N PRO A 130 -9.91 -1.77 5.35
CA PRO A 130 -9.63 -3.13 4.91
C PRO A 130 -9.38 -3.24 3.40
N HIS A 131 -9.78 -2.22 2.62
CA HIS A 131 -9.73 -2.24 1.17
C HIS A 131 -8.39 -1.69 0.65
N ILE A 132 -7.63 -2.52 -0.07
CA ILE A 132 -6.24 -2.21 -0.47
C ILE A 132 -6.11 -1.04 -1.45
N GLN A 133 -7.10 -0.79 -2.31
CA GLN A 133 -7.05 0.36 -3.23
C GLN A 133 -7.30 1.67 -2.49
N THR A 134 -8.25 1.69 -1.56
CA THR A 134 -8.59 2.89 -0.78
C THR A 134 -7.75 3.08 0.47
N ALA A 135 -6.78 2.19 0.72
CA ALA A 135 -5.74 2.37 1.74
C ALA A 135 -4.68 3.43 1.35
N ASN A 136 -4.59 3.77 0.05
CA ASN A 136 -3.83 4.92 -0.40
C ASN A 136 -4.71 6.17 -0.34
N ILE A 137 -4.57 6.95 0.73
CA ILE A 137 -5.39 8.13 1.00
C ILE A 137 -4.67 9.42 0.57
N GLU A 138 -5.45 10.40 0.12
CA GLU A 138 -4.95 11.75 -0.16
C GLU A 138 -4.54 12.46 1.12
N MET A 139 -3.48 13.27 1.04
CA MET A 139 -2.95 14.01 2.19
C MET A 139 -3.79 15.26 2.50
N LEU A 140 -5.11 15.09 2.64
CA LEU A 140 -6.07 16.14 2.95
C LEU A 140 -6.21 16.37 4.45
N ASP A 141 -5.82 17.54 4.93
CA ASP A 141 -6.05 18.01 6.31
C ASP A 141 -5.55 17.01 7.39
N ILE A 142 -4.33 16.48 7.17
CA ILE A 142 -3.68 15.51 8.04
C ILE A 142 -2.99 16.23 9.21
N ALA A 143 -3.19 15.75 10.43
CA ALA A 143 -2.51 16.21 11.63
C ALA A 143 -1.16 15.49 11.81
N SER A 144 -1.15 14.17 11.66
CA SER A 144 0.06 13.35 11.75
C SER A 144 -0.12 11.99 11.09
N VAL A 145 0.99 11.37 10.73
CA VAL A 145 1.06 9.96 10.35
C VAL A 145 2.06 9.26 11.28
N GLU A 146 1.62 8.18 11.91
CA GLU A 146 2.45 7.34 12.77
C GLU A 146 2.66 5.99 12.07
N ILE A 147 3.92 5.60 11.83
CA ILE A 147 4.28 4.30 11.24
C ILE A 147 4.84 3.43 12.36
N LEU A 148 4.04 2.46 12.79
CA LEU A 148 4.39 1.49 13.83
C LEU A 148 4.97 0.25 13.15
N ARG A 149 6.18 -0.13 13.53
CA ARG A 149 6.91 -1.24 12.92
C ARG A 149 6.88 -2.48 13.81
N GLY A 150 6.79 -3.66 13.17
CA GLY A 150 6.61 -4.94 13.83
C GLY A 150 5.18 -5.20 14.32
N PRO A 151 4.88 -6.41 14.81
CA PRO A 151 3.52 -6.85 15.12
C PRO A 151 2.77 -5.96 16.13
N GLN A 152 1.60 -5.46 15.73
CA GLN A 152 0.75 -4.59 16.54
C GLN A 152 -0.58 -5.26 16.95
N GLY A 153 -0.62 -6.60 16.98
CA GLY A 153 -1.83 -7.40 17.17
C GLY A 153 -2.61 -7.10 18.45
N THR A 154 -1.97 -6.66 19.54
CA THR A 154 -2.63 -6.42 20.83
C THR A 154 -3.56 -5.21 20.79
N LEU A 155 -3.10 -4.07 20.31
CA LEU A 155 -3.85 -2.80 20.34
C LEU A 155 -4.57 -2.50 19.02
N PHE A 156 -3.96 -2.85 17.88
CA PHE A 156 -4.53 -2.55 16.56
C PHE A 156 -5.24 -3.76 15.94
N GLY A 157 -5.01 -4.95 16.46
CA GLY A 157 -5.74 -6.17 16.09
C GLY A 157 -5.11 -6.94 14.94
N LYS A 158 -5.94 -7.72 14.26
CA LYS A 158 -5.53 -8.57 13.13
C LYS A 158 -4.89 -7.77 12.00
N ASN A 159 -4.13 -8.46 11.14
CA ASN A 159 -3.59 -7.89 9.89
C ASN A 159 -2.60 -6.74 10.11
N THR A 160 -1.86 -6.82 11.20
CA THR A 160 -0.80 -5.88 11.58
C THR A 160 0.48 -6.63 11.94
N THR A 161 0.77 -7.74 11.22
CA THR A 161 1.96 -8.58 11.47
C THR A 161 3.26 -7.88 11.05
N GLY A 162 3.25 -7.11 9.97
CA GLY A 162 4.36 -6.24 9.56
C GLY A 162 4.39 -4.92 10.33
N GLY A 163 3.21 -4.38 10.65
CA GLY A 163 3.06 -3.09 11.33
C GLY A 163 1.72 -2.41 11.08
N ALA A 164 1.65 -1.13 11.43
CA ALA A 164 0.47 -0.31 11.20
C ALA A 164 0.84 1.12 10.81
N ILE A 165 0.03 1.73 9.93
CA ILE A 165 0.11 3.14 9.57
C ILE A 165 -1.14 3.82 10.14
N ASN A 166 -0.95 4.64 11.17
CA ASN A 166 -2.02 5.33 11.88
C ASN A 166 -2.05 6.81 11.47
N VAL A 167 -3.09 7.20 10.75
CA VAL A 167 -3.28 8.55 10.24
C VAL A 167 -4.28 9.29 11.11
N LYS A 168 -3.89 10.45 11.60
CA LYS A 168 -4.76 11.35 12.33
C LYS A 168 -5.07 12.57 11.49
N THR A 169 -6.34 12.92 11.37
CA THR A 169 -6.79 14.11 10.66
C THR A 169 -7.20 15.20 11.65
N ASN A 170 -7.08 16.47 11.24
CA ASN A 170 -7.38 17.59 12.13
C ASN A 170 -8.83 17.56 12.64
N ARG A 171 -9.02 17.94 13.92
CA ARG A 171 -10.33 18.11 14.54
C ARG A 171 -10.81 19.56 14.40
N PRO A 172 -12.15 19.82 14.42
CA PRO A 172 -12.67 21.18 14.53
C PRO A 172 -12.17 21.89 15.79
N GLU A 173 -11.76 23.14 15.66
CA GLU A 173 -11.25 24.00 16.73
C GLU A 173 -12.35 24.95 17.22
N PHE A 174 -12.45 25.17 18.56
CA PHE A 174 -13.50 25.99 19.15
C PHE A 174 -13.13 27.47 19.29
N ASP A 175 -11.85 27.80 19.33
CA ASP A 175 -11.29 29.10 19.68
C ASP A 175 -11.09 30.02 18.49
N GLN A 176 -10.99 29.49 17.26
CA GLN A 176 -10.71 30.30 16.08
C GLN A 176 -11.45 29.79 14.84
N SER A 177 -12.09 30.71 14.13
CA SER A 177 -12.52 30.46 12.75
C SER A 177 -11.40 30.76 11.78
N SER A 178 -11.20 29.89 10.78
CA SER A 178 -10.16 30.04 9.79
C SER A 178 -10.59 29.49 8.42
N LEU A 179 -10.02 30.07 7.37
CA LEU A 179 -10.10 29.55 6.00
C LEU A 179 -8.68 29.47 5.44
N GLU A 180 -8.29 28.28 5.03
CA GLU A 180 -7.04 28.05 4.30
C GLU A 180 -7.38 27.62 2.89
N VAL A 181 -6.69 28.21 1.91
CA VAL A 181 -6.81 27.85 0.49
C VAL A 181 -5.40 27.64 -0.05
N ARG A 182 -5.19 26.55 -0.76
CA ARG A 182 -3.95 26.21 -1.46
C ARG A 182 -4.23 25.94 -2.93
N GLY A 183 -3.26 26.24 -3.79
CA GLY A 183 -3.28 25.90 -5.20
C GLY A 183 -1.89 25.51 -5.67
N GLN A 184 -1.82 24.49 -6.52
CA GLN A 184 -0.59 23.94 -7.06
C GLN A 184 -0.71 23.73 -8.56
N VAL A 185 0.39 23.97 -9.28
CA VAL A 185 0.57 23.56 -10.68
C VAL A 185 1.95 22.93 -10.85
N ALA A 186 2.05 21.87 -11.63
CA ALA A 186 3.30 21.17 -11.90
C ALA A 186 3.35 20.64 -13.34
N GLU A 187 4.46 20.00 -13.68
CA GLU A 187 4.61 19.28 -14.96
C GLU A 187 3.55 18.18 -15.11
N TYR A 188 3.42 17.62 -16.28
CA TYR A 188 2.42 16.59 -16.67
C TYR A 188 0.98 17.10 -16.53
N GLY A 189 0.72 18.38 -16.83
CA GLY A 189 -0.62 18.96 -16.75
C GLY A 189 -1.22 19.00 -15.34
N ARG A 190 -0.41 18.77 -14.29
CA ARG A 190 -0.90 18.66 -12.91
C ARG A 190 -1.37 19.99 -12.37
N TYR A 191 -2.57 20.00 -11.83
CA TYR A 191 -3.07 21.09 -11.00
C TYR A 191 -3.87 20.52 -9.82
N GLU A 192 -3.81 21.25 -8.70
CA GLU A 192 -4.49 20.88 -7.47
C GLU A 192 -5.04 22.14 -6.80
N GLY A 193 -6.22 22.02 -6.21
CA GLY A 193 -6.82 23.03 -5.37
C GLY A 193 -7.35 22.42 -4.08
N GLN A 194 -6.94 23.00 -2.93
CA GLN A 194 -7.35 22.56 -1.61
C GLN A 194 -8.01 23.71 -0.85
N GLY A 195 -9.09 23.43 -0.12
CA GLY A 195 -9.73 24.36 0.79
C GLY A 195 -10.03 23.73 2.14
N ILE A 196 -9.70 24.43 3.23
CA ILE A 196 -9.96 23.99 4.60
C ILE A 196 -10.64 25.12 5.35
N LEU A 197 -11.85 24.90 5.82
CA LEU A 197 -12.65 25.83 6.61
C LEU A 197 -12.83 25.29 8.02
N ASN A 198 -12.47 26.07 9.03
CA ASN A 198 -12.85 25.82 10.42
C ASN A 198 -13.79 26.93 10.89
N LEU A 199 -14.91 26.57 11.46
CA LEU A 199 -15.88 27.50 12.03
C LEU A 199 -16.06 27.20 13.52
N ALA A 200 -15.59 28.12 14.37
CA ALA A 200 -15.90 28.16 15.80
C ALA A 200 -17.34 28.73 15.96
N ILE A 201 -18.33 27.83 16.02
CA ILE A 201 -19.76 28.23 16.08
C ILE A 201 -20.08 28.76 17.48
N SER A 202 -19.54 28.12 18.52
CA SER A 202 -19.61 28.52 19.91
C SER A 202 -18.42 27.97 20.70
N GLU A 203 -18.31 28.29 21.99
CA GLU A 203 -17.25 27.79 22.87
C GLU A 203 -17.17 26.25 22.94
N ASN A 204 -18.23 25.55 22.51
CA ASN A 204 -18.35 24.09 22.62
C ASN A 204 -18.91 23.41 21.36
N LEU A 205 -19.05 24.15 20.27
CA LEU A 205 -19.49 23.60 18.98
C LEU A 205 -18.65 24.19 17.84
N ALA A 206 -18.01 23.35 17.09
CA ALA A 206 -17.21 23.73 15.93
C ALA A 206 -17.47 22.80 14.74
N PHE A 207 -17.31 23.36 13.55
CA PHE A 207 -17.43 22.64 12.27
C PHE A 207 -16.16 22.83 11.47
N ARG A 208 -15.70 21.75 10.82
CA ARG A 208 -14.55 21.77 9.90
C ARG A 208 -14.94 21.08 8.59
N ALA A 209 -14.59 21.73 7.48
CA ALA A 209 -14.75 21.17 6.14
C ALA A 209 -13.41 21.28 5.41
N ALA A 210 -12.96 20.20 4.84
CA ALA A 210 -11.78 20.14 3.99
C ALA A 210 -12.13 19.48 2.66
N GLY A 211 -11.56 19.97 1.58
CA GLY A 211 -11.73 19.39 0.25
C GLY A 211 -10.51 19.64 -0.61
N VAL A 212 -10.15 18.66 -1.45
CA VAL A 212 -9.09 18.73 -2.44
C VAL A 212 -9.62 18.20 -3.78
N TYR A 213 -9.25 18.90 -4.84
CA TYR A 213 -9.42 18.42 -6.21
C TYR A 213 -8.08 18.41 -6.89
N MET A 214 -7.72 17.28 -7.49
CA MET A 214 -6.46 17.05 -8.17
C MET A 214 -6.72 16.48 -9.56
N LYS A 215 -5.98 17.00 -10.55
CA LYS A 215 -6.00 16.48 -11.92
C LYS A 215 -4.61 16.53 -12.53
N SER A 216 -4.27 15.52 -13.34
CA SER A 216 -3.05 15.46 -14.15
C SER A 216 -3.30 14.71 -15.45
N ASP A 217 -2.43 14.93 -16.45
CA ASP A 217 -2.46 14.18 -17.70
C ASP A 217 -1.71 12.84 -17.61
N GLY A 218 -0.94 12.62 -16.50
CA GLY A 218 -0.04 11.48 -16.33
C GLY A 218 1.34 11.70 -16.95
N TRP A 219 2.28 10.86 -16.57
CA TRP A 219 3.68 10.95 -17.04
C TRP A 219 4.10 9.82 -17.98
N TYR A 220 3.20 8.94 -18.31
CA TYR A 220 3.41 7.93 -19.34
C TYR A 220 2.85 8.41 -20.68
N SER A 221 3.42 7.88 -21.75
CA SER A 221 2.94 8.16 -23.10
C SER A 221 2.77 6.87 -23.89
N ASN A 222 1.73 6.79 -24.70
CA ASN A 222 1.49 5.72 -25.66
C ASN A 222 2.06 6.12 -27.03
N SER A 223 3.36 6.36 -27.13
CA SER A 223 3.99 6.94 -28.31
C SER A 223 4.95 6.02 -29.07
N ALA A 224 5.32 4.85 -28.51
CA ALA A 224 6.30 3.95 -29.13
C ALA A 224 5.78 3.27 -30.42
N ALA A 225 6.71 2.82 -31.24
CA ALA A 225 6.42 2.06 -32.45
C ALA A 225 6.23 0.56 -32.13
N TYR A 226 5.41 -0.12 -32.90
CA TYR A 226 5.23 -1.57 -32.83
C TYR A 226 5.37 -2.24 -34.19
N GLY A 227 5.66 -3.54 -34.20
CA GLY A 227 5.68 -4.42 -35.36
C GLY A 227 7.05 -4.60 -36.04
N PRO A 228 7.15 -5.45 -37.10
CA PRO A 228 6.02 -6.13 -37.74
C PRO A 228 5.45 -7.25 -36.88
N VAL A 229 4.13 -7.32 -36.79
CA VAL A 229 3.43 -8.39 -36.07
C VAL A 229 3.69 -9.73 -36.82
N THR A 230 4.13 -10.75 -36.09
CA THR A 230 4.50 -12.05 -36.67
C THR A 230 3.23 -12.83 -37.07
N ASP A 231 3.26 -13.42 -38.26
CA ASP A 231 2.28 -14.42 -38.66
C ASP A 231 2.65 -15.79 -38.06
N LEU A 232 1.86 -16.25 -37.14
CA LEU A 232 2.04 -17.55 -36.47
C LEU A 232 1.64 -18.75 -37.36
N GLY A 233 1.43 -18.55 -38.65
CA GLY A 233 1.03 -19.60 -39.59
C GLY A 233 -0.46 -19.92 -39.55
N VAL A 234 -1.25 -19.15 -38.87
CA VAL A 234 -2.73 -19.31 -38.76
C VAL A 234 -3.51 -18.31 -39.61
N GLY A 235 -2.80 -17.49 -40.40
CA GLY A 235 -3.43 -16.45 -41.22
C GLY A 235 -3.94 -15.28 -40.36
N PHE A 236 -3.17 -14.88 -39.36
CA PHE A 236 -3.51 -13.83 -38.44
C PHE A 236 -3.79 -12.50 -39.19
N PRO A 237 -4.98 -11.86 -38.99
CA PRO A 237 -5.37 -10.73 -39.84
C PRO A 237 -4.46 -9.50 -39.75
N LEU A 238 -3.68 -9.38 -38.68
CA LEU A 238 -2.74 -8.27 -38.44
C LEU A 238 -1.27 -8.67 -38.76
N ALA A 239 -1.02 -9.88 -39.31
CA ALA A 239 0.34 -10.32 -39.66
C ALA A 239 1.03 -9.30 -40.57
N GLY A 240 2.26 -8.91 -40.19
CA GLY A 240 3.03 -7.90 -40.88
C GLY A 240 2.62 -6.45 -40.59
N ALA A 241 1.62 -6.22 -39.75
CA ALA A 241 1.22 -4.85 -39.38
C ALA A 241 2.37 -4.17 -38.61
N THR A 242 2.55 -2.90 -38.90
CA THR A 242 3.45 -1.97 -38.20
C THR A 242 2.70 -0.69 -37.90
N GLY A 243 3.07 -0.01 -36.86
CA GLY A 243 2.43 1.26 -36.50
C GLY A 243 3.14 1.96 -35.37
N GLN A 244 2.42 2.88 -34.77
CA GLN A 244 2.86 3.64 -33.62
C GLN A 244 1.65 3.84 -32.71
N GLY A 245 1.84 4.01 -31.42
CA GLY A 245 0.81 4.42 -30.50
C GLY A 245 0.21 5.78 -30.88
N ASP A 246 -0.88 6.14 -30.27
CA ASP A 246 -1.64 7.37 -30.57
C ASP A 246 -0.97 8.63 -30.00
N GLY A 247 0.07 8.48 -29.15
CA GLY A 247 0.79 9.57 -28.52
C GLY A 247 0.04 10.21 -27.37
N ALA A 248 -1.03 9.57 -26.87
CA ALA A 248 -1.75 10.07 -25.70
C ALA A 248 -0.90 9.93 -24.43
N ASP A 249 -0.93 10.95 -23.58
CA ASP A 249 -0.47 10.85 -22.20
C ASP A 249 -1.47 9.99 -21.42
N VAL A 250 -0.94 9.18 -20.48
CA VAL A 250 -1.73 8.15 -19.77
C VAL A 250 -1.28 8.02 -18.32
N GLY A 251 -2.18 7.54 -17.46
CA GLY A 251 -1.94 7.40 -16.02
C GLY A 251 -2.16 8.70 -15.25
N GLY A 252 -3.01 9.57 -15.77
CA GLY A 252 -3.40 10.83 -15.14
C GLY A 252 -4.35 10.63 -13.96
N ASP A 253 -4.32 11.60 -13.05
CA ASP A 253 -5.21 11.66 -11.88
C ASP A 253 -6.45 12.51 -12.20
N ASP A 254 -7.63 12.16 -11.68
CA ASP A 254 -8.82 12.99 -11.61
C ASP A 254 -9.58 12.66 -10.31
N VAL A 255 -9.14 13.26 -9.19
CA VAL A 255 -9.57 12.88 -7.84
C VAL A 255 -10.19 14.06 -7.12
N PHE A 256 -11.37 13.86 -6.55
CA PHE A 256 -11.95 14.74 -5.54
C PHE A 256 -12.06 14.00 -4.22
N SER A 257 -11.48 14.57 -3.16
CA SER A 257 -11.64 14.08 -1.79
C SER A 257 -12.20 15.17 -0.89
N GLY A 258 -13.14 14.82 -0.01
CA GLY A 258 -13.80 15.74 0.90
C GLY A 258 -14.02 15.14 2.27
N ARG A 259 -13.84 15.97 3.32
CA ARG A 259 -14.11 15.58 4.70
C ARG A 259 -14.83 16.69 5.44
N PHE A 260 -15.89 16.33 6.17
CA PHE A 260 -16.73 17.25 6.95
C PHE A 260 -16.83 16.72 8.37
N LYS A 261 -16.49 17.55 9.36
CA LYS A 261 -16.49 17.20 10.78
C LYS A 261 -17.32 18.18 11.60
N LEU A 262 -18.09 17.65 12.54
CA LEU A 262 -18.78 18.43 13.56
C LEU A 262 -18.32 17.95 14.93
N ARG A 263 -17.70 18.83 15.70
CA ARG A 263 -17.28 18.58 17.08
C ARG A 263 -18.16 19.32 18.06
N TRP A 264 -18.68 18.57 19.01
CA TRP A 264 -19.55 19.10 20.08
C TRP A 264 -19.07 18.63 21.43
N GLN A 265 -18.81 19.61 22.32
CA GLN A 265 -18.36 19.38 23.69
C GLN A 265 -19.43 19.89 24.66
N PRO A 266 -20.54 19.13 24.91
CA PRO A 266 -21.66 19.58 25.75
C PRO A 266 -21.26 19.86 27.19
N THR A 267 -20.19 19.23 27.68
CA THR A 267 -19.53 19.45 28.95
C THR A 267 -18.03 19.35 28.79
N ASP A 268 -17.26 19.87 29.73
CA ASP A 268 -15.80 19.76 29.73
C ASP A 268 -15.31 18.29 29.71
N ALA A 269 -16.13 17.36 30.16
CA ALA A 269 -15.81 15.94 30.24
C ALA A 269 -16.28 15.12 29.02
N LEU A 270 -17.05 15.67 28.10
CA LEU A 270 -17.64 14.90 26.98
C LEU A 270 -17.36 15.58 25.66
N ASP A 271 -16.59 14.92 24.78
CA ASP A 271 -16.25 15.35 23.42
C ASP A 271 -16.84 14.39 22.39
N ILE A 272 -17.64 14.89 21.49
CA ILE A 272 -18.32 14.13 20.43
C ILE A 272 -17.88 14.68 19.09
N ASN A 273 -17.34 13.81 18.23
CA ASN A 273 -16.92 14.16 16.89
C ASN A 273 -17.65 13.29 15.87
N LEU A 274 -18.42 13.92 14.99
CA LEU A 274 -19.06 13.30 13.83
C LEU A 274 -18.26 13.65 12.59
N ALA A 275 -18.00 12.68 11.72
CA ALA A 275 -17.30 12.90 10.46
C ALA A 275 -18.03 12.22 9.30
N TYR A 276 -18.01 12.88 8.15
CA TYR A 276 -18.36 12.33 6.85
C TYR A 276 -17.17 12.49 5.91
N GLU A 277 -16.82 11.42 5.21
CA GLU A 277 -15.78 11.37 4.20
C GLU A 277 -16.39 11.00 2.86
N MET A 278 -15.88 11.60 1.79
CA MET A 278 -16.18 11.19 0.43
C MET A 278 -14.93 11.23 -0.45
N VAL A 279 -14.77 10.23 -1.30
CA VAL A 279 -13.76 10.19 -2.37
C VAL A 279 -14.46 9.86 -3.67
N ARG A 280 -14.08 10.57 -4.73
CA ARG A 280 -14.49 10.33 -6.12
C ARG A 280 -13.23 10.37 -6.96
N ASP A 281 -12.83 9.22 -7.45
CA ASP A 281 -11.61 9.03 -8.24
C ASP A 281 -12.00 8.47 -9.61
N ASP A 282 -11.90 9.34 -10.60
CA ASP A 282 -12.16 9.06 -12.01
C ASP A 282 -10.86 9.09 -12.84
N SER A 283 -9.75 8.69 -12.23
CA SER A 283 -8.41 8.68 -12.83
C SER A 283 -8.30 7.71 -14.01
N ASP A 284 -7.23 7.84 -14.77
CA ASP A 284 -6.90 6.85 -15.80
C ASP A 284 -6.63 5.46 -15.18
N ALA A 285 -6.84 4.42 -15.97
CA ALA A 285 -6.39 3.08 -15.59
C ALA A 285 -4.87 3.07 -15.38
N PRO A 286 -4.35 2.31 -14.38
CA PRO A 286 -2.93 2.26 -14.13
C PRO A 286 -2.17 1.77 -15.36
N PRO A 287 -1.23 2.56 -15.89
CA PRO A 287 -0.44 2.16 -17.05
C PRO A 287 0.51 1.03 -16.70
N SER A 288 0.87 0.24 -17.68
CA SER A 288 1.90 -0.78 -17.54
C SER A 288 2.81 -0.79 -18.76
N TYR A 289 4.05 -1.18 -18.53
CA TYR A 289 5.10 -1.29 -19.53
C TYR A 289 5.54 -2.75 -19.66
N ASN A 290 5.72 -3.24 -20.89
CA ASN A 290 6.29 -4.56 -21.09
C ASN A 290 7.80 -4.54 -20.90
N ASN A 291 8.28 -5.20 -19.87
CA ASN A 291 9.70 -5.30 -19.51
C ASN A 291 10.27 -6.70 -19.71
N THR A 292 9.67 -7.50 -20.59
CA THR A 292 10.14 -8.86 -20.89
C THR A 292 11.59 -8.83 -21.35
N PRO A 293 12.55 -9.54 -20.69
CA PRO A 293 13.92 -9.60 -21.11
C PRO A 293 14.07 -10.20 -22.53
N PRO A 294 15.05 -9.77 -23.32
CA PRO A 294 15.31 -10.34 -24.65
C PRO A 294 15.51 -11.86 -24.59
N ASN A 295 14.88 -12.58 -25.52
CA ASN A 295 14.90 -14.04 -25.61
C ASN A 295 14.26 -14.80 -24.42
N THR A 296 13.54 -14.11 -23.54
CA THR A 296 12.64 -14.69 -22.57
C THR A 296 11.21 -14.32 -22.97
N GLY A 297 10.20 -14.90 -22.33
CA GLY A 297 8.82 -14.59 -22.64
C GLY A 297 8.36 -15.12 -24.01
N TYR A 298 7.71 -16.25 -24.02
CA TYR A 298 7.36 -16.99 -25.22
C TYR A 298 6.53 -16.17 -26.23
N LEU A 299 5.45 -15.55 -25.77
CA LEU A 299 4.53 -14.83 -26.65
C LEU A 299 5.16 -13.58 -27.25
N TRP A 300 5.92 -12.86 -26.44
CA TRP A 300 6.51 -11.60 -26.84
C TRP A 300 7.54 -11.74 -27.95
N ASN A 301 8.45 -12.69 -27.77
CA ASN A 301 9.45 -13.00 -28.78
C ASN A 301 8.85 -13.71 -30.00
N THR A 302 7.77 -14.45 -29.83
CA THR A 302 7.14 -15.23 -30.92
C THR A 302 6.18 -14.37 -31.73
N LEU A 303 5.43 -13.46 -31.08
CA LEU A 303 4.44 -12.61 -31.77
C LEU A 303 5.08 -11.39 -32.47
N GLY A 304 6.35 -11.11 -32.21
CA GLY A 304 7.07 -10.02 -32.86
C GLY A 304 6.59 -8.62 -32.38
N PHE A 305 5.89 -8.54 -31.27
CA PHE A 305 5.64 -7.28 -30.61
C PHE A 305 6.98 -6.75 -30.13
N THR A 306 7.59 -5.89 -30.91
CA THR A 306 8.89 -5.35 -30.62
C THR A 306 8.79 -4.40 -29.44
N ARG A 307 9.51 -4.75 -28.41
CA ARG A 307 9.89 -3.81 -27.39
C ARG A 307 10.80 -2.77 -28.02
N ASP A 308 10.39 -1.52 -28.05
CA ASP A 308 11.31 -0.44 -28.35
C ASP A 308 12.30 -0.32 -27.19
N ALA A 309 13.59 -0.12 -27.52
CA ALA A 309 14.63 0.12 -26.53
C ALA A 309 14.62 1.59 -26.01
N GLY A 310 13.53 2.34 -26.23
CA GLY A 310 13.35 3.71 -25.81
C GLY A 310 13.09 3.89 -24.32
N ASP A 311 12.67 5.09 -23.92
CA ASP A 311 12.25 5.37 -22.54
C ASP A 311 11.01 4.52 -22.21
N PRO A 312 11.00 3.77 -21.09
CA PRO A 312 9.83 2.98 -20.69
C PRO A 312 8.57 3.82 -20.49
N LEU A 313 8.72 5.11 -20.20
CA LEU A 313 7.56 6.00 -20.04
C LEU A 313 6.89 6.35 -21.39
N ASP A 314 7.60 6.22 -22.52
CA ASP A 314 7.05 6.45 -23.86
C ASP A 314 6.33 5.23 -24.43
N ASN A 315 6.39 4.09 -23.77
CA ASN A 315 5.86 2.82 -24.26
C ASN A 315 4.93 2.15 -23.24
N ALA A 316 4.09 2.93 -22.63
CA ALA A 316 3.10 2.40 -21.70
C ALA A 316 1.75 2.17 -22.38
N ALA A 317 1.06 1.14 -21.96
CA ALA A 317 -0.30 0.85 -22.37
C ALA A 317 -1.25 0.93 -21.19
N ILE A 318 -2.44 1.40 -21.45
CA ILE A 318 -3.60 1.29 -20.58
C ILE A 318 -4.71 0.59 -21.35
N THR A 319 -5.67 0.03 -20.64
CA THR A 319 -6.92 -0.50 -21.22
C THR A 319 -7.81 0.67 -21.64
N ASN A 320 -7.34 1.46 -22.54
CA ASN A 320 -8.10 2.57 -23.14
C ASN A 320 -8.47 2.28 -24.59
N ARG A 321 -8.17 1.10 -25.06
CA ARG A 321 -8.69 0.74 -26.36
C ARG A 321 -10.18 0.58 -26.19
N ASN A 322 -10.95 1.40 -26.91
CA ASN A 322 -12.38 1.23 -27.08
C ASN A 322 -12.67 -0.16 -27.63
N ASP A 323 -12.23 -1.16 -26.93
CA ASP A 323 -12.37 -2.50 -27.36
C ASP A 323 -13.82 -2.84 -27.22
N VAL A 324 -14.40 -2.90 -28.42
CA VAL A 324 -15.73 -3.38 -28.69
C VAL A 324 -16.06 -4.66 -27.91
N LEU A 325 -15.00 -5.35 -27.43
CA LEU A 325 -15.12 -6.61 -26.70
C LEU A 325 -15.48 -6.45 -25.23
N LEU A 326 -14.98 -5.43 -24.56
CA LEU A 326 -15.20 -5.27 -23.12
C LEU A 326 -16.24 -4.21 -22.77
N ASN A 327 -16.63 -3.36 -23.72
CA ASN A 327 -17.58 -2.23 -23.53
C ASN A 327 -17.32 -1.48 -22.19
N MET A 328 -16.04 -1.35 -21.84
CA MET A 328 -15.61 -0.68 -20.61
C MET A 328 -15.44 0.80 -20.90
N GLU A 329 -15.92 1.63 -20.02
CA GLU A 329 -15.48 3.01 -19.99
C GLU A 329 -13.99 3.03 -19.67
N ALA A 330 -13.24 3.87 -20.37
CA ALA A 330 -11.83 4.07 -20.08
C ALA A 330 -11.69 4.73 -18.71
N GLY A 331 -10.64 4.35 -17.97
CA GLY A 331 -10.37 4.90 -16.65
C GLY A 331 -10.81 4.00 -15.52
N HIS A 332 -10.28 4.30 -14.35
CA HIS A 332 -10.71 3.64 -13.16
C HIS A 332 -11.66 4.54 -12.37
N GLN A 333 -12.55 3.95 -11.63
CA GLN A 333 -13.51 4.66 -10.80
C GLN A 333 -13.46 4.09 -9.39
N ILE A 334 -13.35 4.95 -8.39
CA ILE A 334 -13.47 4.59 -6.97
C ILE A 334 -14.36 5.62 -6.28
N ASP A 335 -15.51 5.17 -5.82
CA ASP A 335 -16.42 5.94 -5.00
C ASP A 335 -16.36 5.45 -3.56
N VAL A 336 -16.14 6.38 -2.63
CA VAL A 336 -16.13 6.12 -1.20
C VAL A 336 -17.08 7.06 -0.49
N ASP A 337 -17.87 6.53 0.43
CA ASP A 337 -18.68 7.26 1.39
C ASP A 337 -18.48 6.68 2.79
N GLY A 338 -17.98 7.50 3.73
CA GLY A 338 -17.66 7.10 5.09
C GLY A 338 -18.37 7.95 6.14
N TYR A 339 -18.90 7.33 7.18
CA TYR A 339 -19.59 7.98 8.31
C TYR A 339 -18.98 7.50 9.60
N TYR A 340 -18.51 8.43 10.44
CA TYR A 340 -17.77 8.10 11.64
C TYR A 340 -18.28 8.89 12.84
N LEU A 341 -18.30 8.24 13.99
CA LEU A 341 -18.63 8.82 15.30
C LEU A 341 -17.53 8.44 16.29
N ASN A 342 -16.88 9.45 16.87
CA ASN A 342 -15.97 9.28 17.99
C ASN A 342 -16.59 10.00 19.20
N VAL A 343 -16.61 9.33 20.34
CA VAL A 343 -17.06 9.88 21.62
C VAL A 343 -15.99 9.63 22.67
N ASP A 344 -15.43 10.70 23.21
CA ASP A 344 -14.50 10.67 24.33
C ASP A 344 -15.18 11.22 25.55
N TRP A 345 -15.21 10.45 26.64
CA TRP A 345 -15.83 10.83 27.90
C TRP A 345 -14.91 10.61 29.08
N ASP A 346 -14.44 11.69 29.67
CA ASP A 346 -13.74 11.70 30.96
C ASP A 346 -14.73 11.39 32.07
N LEU A 347 -14.88 10.10 32.40
CA LEU A 347 -15.82 9.62 33.40
C LEU A 347 -15.46 10.16 34.80
N SER A 348 -14.17 10.31 35.06
CA SER A 348 -13.56 10.94 36.20
C SER A 348 -12.14 11.41 35.86
N SER A 349 -11.42 12.01 36.82
CA SER A 349 -9.97 12.25 36.64
C SER A 349 -9.16 10.99 36.33
N ASP A 350 -9.67 9.84 36.74
CA ASP A 350 -8.94 8.56 36.75
C ASP A 350 -9.32 7.63 35.57
N TYR A 351 -10.42 7.91 34.88
CA TYR A 351 -10.94 7.03 33.84
C TYR A 351 -11.51 7.78 32.64
N LYS A 352 -11.08 7.40 31.46
CA LYS A 352 -11.63 7.84 30.17
C LYS A 352 -12.32 6.68 29.47
N VAL A 353 -13.51 6.94 28.95
CA VAL A 353 -14.25 6.03 28.06
C VAL A 353 -14.20 6.59 26.65
N SER A 354 -13.76 5.81 25.68
CA SER A 354 -13.80 6.15 24.26
C SER A 354 -14.68 5.17 23.52
N ALA A 355 -15.62 5.67 22.71
CA ALA A 355 -16.45 4.86 21.85
C ALA A 355 -16.27 5.30 20.39
N PHE A 356 -16.14 4.34 19.51
CA PHE A 356 -16.01 4.54 18.07
C PHE A 356 -17.08 3.74 17.35
N ALA A 357 -17.71 4.36 16.33
CA ALA A 357 -18.56 3.68 15.35
C ALA A 357 -18.26 4.23 13.95
N GLY A 358 -18.04 3.35 13.00
CA GLY A 358 -17.75 3.70 11.60
C GLY A 358 -18.52 2.81 10.64
N TYR A 359 -19.02 3.41 9.57
CA TYR A 359 -19.54 2.73 8.38
C TYR A 359 -18.89 3.32 7.16
N ARG A 360 -18.41 2.47 6.26
CA ARG A 360 -17.76 2.88 5.00
C ARG A 360 -18.24 1.98 3.87
N GLU A 361 -18.66 2.60 2.80
CA GLU A 361 -19.02 1.96 1.54
C GLU A 361 -17.97 2.32 0.48
N THR A 362 -17.62 1.36 -0.34
CA THR A 362 -16.71 1.53 -1.47
C THR A 362 -17.30 0.81 -2.67
N ASP A 363 -17.39 1.52 -3.80
CA ASP A 363 -17.69 0.96 -5.11
C ASP A 363 -16.49 1.25 -6.02
N SER A 364 -15.93 0.22 -6.65
CA SER A 364 -14.76 0.39 -7.50
C SER A 364 -14.87 -0.36 -8.81
N GLN A 365 -14.35 0.27 -9.87
CA GLN A 365 -14.13 -0.35 -11.17
C GLN A 365 -12.71 -0.06 -11.64
N LEU A 366 -11.97 -1.09 -12.01
CA LEU A 366 -10.59 -1.00 -12.44
C LEU A 366 -10.37 -1.81 -13.72
N PRO A 367 -10.44 -1.17 -14.89
CA PRO A 367 -9.92 -1.76 -16.12
C PRO A 367 -8.40 -1.77 -16.11
N SER A 368 -7.78 -2.81 -16.64
CA SER A 368 -6.33 -2.91 -16.73
C SER A 368 -5.88 -3.80 -17.88
N THR A 369 -4.71 -3.47 -18.47
CA THR A 369 -4.01 -4.36 -19.38
C THR A 369 -2.85 -5.04 -18.66
N TYR A 370 -2.65 -6.32 -18.93
CA TYR A 370 -1.56 -7.11 -18.36
C TYR A 370 -0.39 -7.30 -19.29
N THR A 371 -0.43 -6.76 -20.48
CA THR A 371 0.64 -6.94 -21.46
C THR A 371 1.60 -5.76 -21.53
N GLY A 372 1.16 -4.58 -21.13
CA GLY A 372 1.99 -3.39 -21.07
C GLY A 372 2.60 -3.00 -22.41
N GLU A 373 1.85 -3.03 -23.50
CA GLU A 373 2.36 -2.79 -24.84
C GLU A 373 1.57 -1.74 -25.62
N VAL A 374 2.27 -1.09 -26.54
CA VAL A 374 1.68 -0.29 -27.60
C VAL A 374 1.51 -1.17 -28.84
N GLY A 375 0.33 -1.68 -29.10
CA GLY A 375 0.11 -2.58 -30.23
C GLY A 375 -1.35 -2.55 -30.68
N PRO A 376 -1.68 -3.12 -31.85
CA PRO A 376 -3.05 -3.10 -32.39
C PRO A 376 -3.95 -4.16 -31.77
N VAL A 377 -3.45 -4.98 -30.84
CA VAL A 377 -4.15 -6.14 -30.29
C VAL A 377 -4.04 -6.10 -28.79
N SER A 378 -5.17 -6.28 -28.13
CA SER A 378 -5.22 -6.53 -26.71
C SER A 378 -4.96 -8.03 -26.47
N LEU A 379 -3.87 -8.35 -25.78
CA LEU A 379 -3.49 -9.74 -25.53
C LEU A 379 -4.12 -10.27 -24.24
N PHE A 380 -4.17 -9.45 -23.20
CA PHE A 380 -4.78 -9.79 -21.94
C PHE A 380 -5.25 -8.53 -21.24
N ASP A 381 -6.55 -8.33 -21.23
CA ASP A 381 -7.20 -7.24 -20.52
C ASP A 381 -8.17 -7.78 -19.48
N ALA A 382 -8.35 -7.03 -18.41
CA ALA A 382 -9.31 -7.37 -17.37
C ALA A 382 -10.03 -6.11 -16.88
N ASN A 383 -11.27 -6.29 -16.43
CA ASN A 383 -12.00 -5.33 -15.63
C ASN A 383 -12.33 -5.96 -14.27
N ARG A 384 -11.94 -5.27 -13.21
CA ARG A 384 -12.29 -5.63 -11.83
C ARG A 384 -13.37 -4.70 -11.36
N GLN A 385 -14.36 -5.26 -10.68
CA GLN A 385 -15.35 -4.48 -9.97
C GLN A 385 -15.51 -5.05 -8.57
N ASP A 386 -15.60 -4.18 -7.59
CA ASP A 386 -15.96 -4.58 -6.23
C ASP A 386 -16.89 -3.58 -5.57
N VAL A 387 -17.76 -4.10 -4.74
CA VAL A 387 -18.56 -3.33 -3.79
C VAL A 387 -18.27 -3.87 -2.41
N ARG A 388 -17.96 -2.98 -1.48
CA ARG A 388 -17.61 -3.34 -0.13
C ARG A 388 -18.29 -2.43 0.89
N GLU A 389 -18.93 -3.03 1.87
CA GLU A 389 -19.52 -2.35 3.02
C GLU A 389 -18.82 -2.80 4.29
N THR A 390 -18.26 -1.85 5.05
CA THR A 390 -17.55 -2.15 6.29
C THR A 390 -18.17 -1.39 7.45
N THR A 391 -18.57 -2.09 8.50
CA THR A 391 -19.01 -1.53 9.78
C THR A 391 -18.00 -1.87 10.87
N GLN A 392 -17.60 -0.89 11.68
CA GLN A 392 -16.72 -1.10 12.83
C GLN A 392 -17.26 -0.42 14.07
N LEU A 393 -17.16 -1.12 15.19
CA LEU A 393 -17.53 -0.61 16.51
C LEU A 393 -16.42 -0.92 17.53
N GLU A 394 -16.05 0.04 18.33
CA GLU A 394 -15.10 -0.16 19.42
C GLU A 394 -15.56 0.61 20.67
N LEU A 395 -15.41 -0.01 21.84
CA LEU A 395 -15.57 0.62 23.15
C LEU A 395 -14.33 0.35 23.97
N ARG A 396 -13.66 1.43 24.42
CA ARG A 396 -12.44 1.40 25.24
C ARG A 396 -12.66 2.08 26.56
N VAL A 397 -11.98 1.59 27.59
CA VAL A 397 -11.82 2.26 28.87
C VAL A 397 -10.32 2.33 29.17
N ALA A 398 -9.82 3.53 29.42
CA ALA A 398 -8.44 3.76 29.83
C ALA A 398 -8.40 4.33 31.23
N SER A 399 -7.41 3.91 32.02
CA SER A 399 -7.14 4.49 33.34
C SER A 399 -6.03 5.55 33.24
N ASP A 400 -6.11 6.56 34.13
CA ASP A 400 -5.06 7.55 34.36
C ASP A 400 -4.94 7.73 35.89
N LEU A 401 -4.38 6.68 36.52
CA LEU A 401 -4.27 6.61 37.98
C LEU A 401 -2.92 7.18 38.44
N ASP A 402 -2.94 7.88 39.58
CA ASP A 402 -1.70 8.34 40.25
C ASP A 402 -0.79 7.18 40.74
N GLY A 403 -1.27 5.93 40.65
CA GLY A 403 -0.57 4.74 41.12
C GLY A 403 0.41 4.15 40.09
N ALA A 404 1.14 3.10 40.50
CA ALA A 404 2.11 2.42 39.66
C ALA A 404 1.47 1.62 38.49
N PHE A 405 0.17 1.49 38.39
CA PHE A 405 -0.52 0.68 37.41
C PHE A 405 -1.53 1.48 36.62
N ASN A 406 -1.38 1.49 35.31
CA ASN A 406 -2.34 2.05 34.37
C ASN A 406 -2.66 1.02 33.27
N TRP A 407 -3.87 1.08 32.71
CA TRP A 407 -4.37 0.11 31.77
C TRP A 407 -5.35 0.70 30.75
N VAL A 408 -5.48 0.02 29.61
CA VAL A 408 -6.57 0.20 28.63
C VAL A 408 -7.15 -1.16 28.30
N GLY A 409 -8.47 -1.24 28.26
CA GLY A 409 -9.17 -2.44 27.83
C GLY A 409 -10.35 -2.09 26.94
N GLY A 410 -10.70 -3.00 26.03
CA GLY A 410 -11.79 -2.73 25.12
C GLY A 410 -12.37 -3.95 24.46
N VAL A 411 -13.47 -3.71 23.76
CA VAL A 411 -14.16 -4.67 22.89
C VAL A 411 -14.26 -4.07 21.50
N PHE A 412 -14.10 -4.90 20.48
CA PHE A 412 -14.10 -4.52 19.08
C PHE A 412 -15.01 -5.46 18.28
N TYR A 413 -15.73 -4.90 17.32
CA TYR A 413 -16.53 -5.62 16.36
C TYR A 413 -16.30 -5.05 14.95
N GLN A 414 -16.20 -5.92 13.95
CA GLN A 414 -16.17 -5.56 12.54
C GLN A 414 -17.06 -6.51 11.76
N GLN A 415 -17.84 -5.96 10.83
CA GLN A 415 -18.53 -6.67 9.76
C GLN A 415 -18.05 -6.09 8.44
N ASP A 416 -17.76 -6.97 7.47
CA ASP A 416 -17.20 -6.61 6.18
C ASP A 416 -17.84 -7.48 5.09
N ASP A 417 -18.69 -6.88 4.27
CA ASP A 417 -19.41 -7.53 3.20
C ASP A 417 -18.82 -7.08 1.86
N THR A 418 -18.31 -8.02 1.07
CA THR A 418 -17.61 -7.74 -0.18
C THR A 418 -18.17 -8.59 -1.31
N ILE A 419 -18.42 -7.96 -2.45
CA ILE A 419 -18.59 -8.61 -3.74
C ILE A 419 -17.42 -8.18 -4.63
N PHE A 420 -16.72 -9.13 -5.23
CA PHE A 420 -15.58 -8.90 -6.09
C PHE A 420 -15.70 -9.74 -7.36
N THR A 421 -15.58 -9.09 -8.50
CA THR A 421 -15.60 -9.74 -9.81
C THR A 421 -14.39 -9.35 -10.63
N VAL A 422 -13.83 -10.30 -11.36
CA VAL A 422 -12.82 -10.08 -12.38
C VAL A 422 -13.35 -10.64 -13.67
N ALA A 423 -13.45 -9.80 -14.66
CA ALA A 423 -13.73 -10.20 -16.01
C ALA A 423 -12.49 -10.02 -16.85
N GLN A 424 -12.00 -11.07 -17.47
CA GLN A 424 -10.76 -11.04 -18.25
C GLN A 424 -10.96 -11.61 -19.65
N VAL A 425 -10.25 -11.03 -20.61
CA VAL A 425 -10.17 -11.49 -22.01
C VAL A 425 -8.75 -11.92 -22.29
N LEU A 426 -8.60 -13.16 -22.72
CA LEU A 426 -7.31 -13.78 -23.03
C LEU A 426 -7.11 -13.82 -24.53
N GLY A 427 -6.93 -12.65 -25.16
CA GLY A 427 -6.76 -12.53 -26.62
C GLY A 427 -5.54 -13.25 -27.19
N PHE A 428 -4.50 -13.49 -26.37
CA PHE A 428 -3.33 -14.26 -26.77
C PHE A 428 -3.65 -15.72 -27.07
N VAL A 429 -4.67 -16.28 -26.47
CA VAL A 429 -5.11 -17.65 -26.72
C VAL A 429 -5.68 -17.76 -28.13
N ASP A 430 -6.46 -16.76 -28.55
CA ASP A 430 -7.00 -16.70 -29.91
C ASP A 430 -5.92 -16.61 -31.00
N MET A 431 -4.75 -16.07 -30.65
CA MET A 431 -3.66 -15.84 -31.60
C MET A 431 -2.68 -17.01 -31.70
N THR A 432 -2.46 -17.75 -30.63
CA THR A 432 -1.41 -18.75 -30.52
C THR A 432 -1.85 -20.15 -30.89
N ILE A 433 -3.16 -20.41 -30.90
CA ILE A 433 -3.69 -21.75 -31.11
C ILE A 433 -4.82 -21.67 -32.12
N PRO A 434 -4.70 -22.37 -33.31
CA PRO A 434 -5.83 -22.54 -34.21
C PRO A 434 -6.94 -23.26 -33.42
N SER A 435 -7.87 -22.50 -33.01
CA SER A 435 -8.79 -22.77 -31.94
C SER A 435 -9.50 -24.11 -31.90
N ALA A 436 -9.88 -24.60 -33.03
CA ALA A 436 -10.67 -25.81 -33.11
C ALA A 436 -9.83 -27.09 -33.20
N LEU A 437 -8.53 -26.96 -33.41
CA LEU A 437 -7.70 -28.12 -33.80
C LEU A 437 -6.76 -28.62 -32.71
N ALA A 438 -6.40 -27.76 -31.74
CA ALA A 438 -5.41 -28.11 -30.73
C ALA A 438 -6.02 -28.78 -29.49
N PHE A 439 -7.23 -28.42 -29.08
CA PHE A 439 -7.81 -28.89 -27.83
C PHE A 439 -9.21 -29.49 -27.91
N GLY A 440 -9.87 -29.45 -29.06
CA GLY A 440 -11.26 -29.92 -29.18
C GLY A 440 -12.27 -29.17 -28.29
N ASP A 441 -11.80 -28.11 -27.65
CA ASP A 441 -12.56 -27.34 -26.69
C ASP A 441 -12.94 -25.97 -27.29
N PRO A 442 -14.21 -25.75 -27.59
CA PRO A 442 -14.68 -24.47 -28.16
C PRO A 442 -14.59 -23.30 -27.15
N PHE A 443 -14.07 -23.49 -25.94
CA PHE A 443 -14.15 -22.56 -24.83
C PHE A 443 -13.03 -21.54 -24.80
N TYR A 444 -11.91 -21.82 -25.40
CA TYR A 444 -10.76 -20.91 -25.32
C TYR A 444 -10.76 -19.81 -26.37
N PHE A 445 -11.69 -19.74 -27.31
CA PHE A 445 -11.36 -19.22 -28.62
C PHE A 445 -12.30 -18.24 -29.27
N ASN A 446 -13.18 -17.59 -28.61
CA ASN A 446 -14.06 -16.61 -29.29
C ASN A 446 -14.36 -15.42 -28.43
N ASN A 447 -13.33 -14.66 -28.00
CA ASN A 447 -13.54 -13.44 -27.22
C ASN A 447 -14.47 -13.65 -26.02
N ASN A 448 -14.51 -14.86 -25.49
CA ASN A 448 -15.33 -15.18 -24.35
C ASN A 448 -14.60 -14.72 -23.08
N PRO A 449 -15.15 -13.72 -22.38
CA PRO A 449 -14.55 -13.33 -21.13
C PRO A 449 -14.69 -14.48 -20.13
N GLN A 450 -13.59 -14.71 -19.43
CA GLN A 450 -13.61 -15.47 -18.19
C GLN A 450 -14.07 -14.54 -17.08
N VAL A 451 -15.01 -14.98 -16.27
CA VAL A 451 -15.50 -14.20 -15.13
C VAL A 451 -15.29 -14.96 -13.84
N LEU A 452 -14.50 -14.36 -12.97
CA LEU A 452 -14.36 -14.78 -11.58
C LEU A 452 -15.30 -13.93 -10.75
N SER A 453 -16.26 -14.54 -10.08
CA SER A 453 -17.23 -13.86 -9.22
C SER A 453 -17.07 -14.38 -7.81
N ASN A 454 -16.83 -13.50 -6.85
CA ASN A 454 -16.63 -13.84 -5.45
C ASN A 454 -17.49 -12.95 -4.56
N GLY A 455 -18.04 -13.53 -3.50
CA GLY A 455 -18.70 -12.80 -2.42
C GLY A 455 -18.16 -13.28 -1.09
N GLN A 456 -17.87 -12.36 -0.19
CA GLN A 456 -17.41 -12.69 1.16
C GLN A 456 -18.19 -11.88 2.19
N ASP A 457 -18.72 -12.57 3.20
CA ASP A 457 -19.31 -12.00 4.41
C ASP A 457 -18.36 -12.37 5.56
N ALA A 458 -17.68 -11.37 6.13
CA ALA A 458 -16.66 -11.56 7.14
C ALA A 458 -16.98 -10.78 8.40
N SER A 459 -16.91 -11.43 9.56
CA SER A 459 -17.06 -10.79 10.88
C SER A 459 -15.85 -11.05 11.76
N ALA A 460 -15.50 -10.07 12.62
CA ALA A 460 -14.47 -10.21 13.61
C ALA A 460 -14.92 -9.60 14.94
N GLU A 461 -14.71 -10.33 16.03
CA GLU A 461 -14.99 -9.89 17.39
C GLU A 461 -13.73 -10.02 18.22
N ALA A 462 -13.43 -9.01 19.06
CA ALA A 462 -12.27 -9.10 19.91
C ALA A 462 -12.48 -8.44 21.28
N VAL A 463 -11.73 -8.97 22.25
CA VAL A 463 -11.57 -8.35 23.58
C VAL A 463 -10.08 -8.23 23.88
N TYR A 464 -9.68 -7.11 24.46
CA TYR A 464 -8.29 -6.87 24.78
C TYR A 464 -8.11 -6.11 26.12
N LEU A 465 -6.94 -6.31 26.70
CA LEU A 465 -6.47 -5.61 27.89
C LEU A 465 -4.96 -5.39 27.74
N ASP A 466 -4.52 -4.16 27.97
CA ASP A 466 -3.11 -3.78 27.98
C ASP A 466 -2.82 -2.88 29.18
N GLY A 467 -1.74 -3.13 29.89
CA GLY A 467 -1.41 -2.35 31.09
C GLY A 467 0.10 -2.14 31.24
N THR A 468 0.43 -1.09 31.98
CA THR A 468 1.80 -0.78 32.40
C THR A 468 1.88 -0.76 33.91
N PHE A 469 2.98 -1.27 34.45
CA PHE A 469 3.26 -1.31 35.86
C PHE A 469 4.66 -0.74 36.13
N ASP A 470 4.74 0.38 36.86
CA ASP A 470 5.99 0.97 37.28
C ASP A 470 6.58 0.20 38.44
N LEU A 471 7.52 -0.70 38.12
CA LEU A 471 8.23 -1.53 39.12
C LEU A 471 9.12 -0.68 40.03
N THR A 472 9.68 0.40 39.48
CA THR A 472 10.43 1.43 40.18
C THR A 472 10.26 2.74 39.44
N GLU A 473 10.77 3.85 39.95
CA GLU A 473 10.79 5.16 39.26
C GLU A 473 11.50 5.12 37.88
N LYS A 474 12.28 4.07 37.60
CA LYS A 474 13.06 3.91 36.36
C LYS A 474 12.70 2.69 35.53
N LEU A 475 11.94 1.77 36.07
CA LEU A 475 11.68 0.48 35.44
C LEU A 475 10.19 0.25 35.32
N THR A 476 9.69 0.19 34.09
CA THR A 476 8.28 -0.03 33.74
C THR A 476 8.13 -1.36 33.01
N LEU A 477 7.19 -2.17 33.46
CA LEU A 477 6.76 -3.40 32.79
C LEU A 477 5.42 -3.13 32.08
N GLY A 478 5.35 -3.42 30.78
CA GLY A 478 4.10 -3.43 30.03
C GLY A 478 3.70 -4.84 29.65
N ALA A 479 2.40 -5.14 29.68
CA ALA A 479 1.85 -6.41 29.25
C ALA A 479 0.45 -6.21 28.67
N GLY A 480 0.19 -6.84 27.53
CA GLY A 480 -1.10 -6.79 26.88
C GLY A 480 -1.47 -8.13 26.25
N VAL A 481 -2.76 -8.38 26.17
CA VAL A 481 -3.35 -9.56 25.54
C VAL A 481 -4.62 -9.16 24.78
N ARG A 482 -4.83 -9.77 23.62
CA ARG A 482 -6.08 -9.68 22.85
C ARG A 482 -6.47 -11.08 22.39
N TYR A 483 -7.75 -11.34 22.40
CA TYR A 483 -8.34 -12.52 21.78
C TYR A 483 -9.29 -12.08 20.69
N THR A 484 -9.06 -12.57 19.48
CA THR A 484 -9.89 -12.25 18.30
C THR A 484 -10.52 -13.53 17.78
N HIS A 485 -11.81 -13.50 17.54
CA HIS A 485 -12.56 -14.53 16.84
C HIS A 485 -13.04 -13.97 15.51
N GLU A 486 -12.82 -14.74 14.44
CA GLU A 486 -13.23 -14.37 13.07
C GLU A 486 -14.02 -15.48 12.44
N LYS A 487 -14.93 -15.05 11.54
CA LYS A 487 -15.73 -15.96 10.72
C LYS A 487 -15.84 -15.37 9.32
N LYS A 488 -15.56 -16.18 8.31
CA LYS A 488 -15.71 -15.82 6.90
C LYS A 488 -16.60 -16.83 6.19
N LYS A 489 -17.59 -16.33 5.46
CA LYS A 489 -18.41 -17.08 4.52
C LYS A 489 -18.05 -16.63 3.12
N TRP A 490 -17.68 -17.57 2.29
CA TRP A 490 -17.27 -17.28 0.93
C TRP A 490 -18.16 -17.99 -0.08
N LYS A 491 -18.38 -17.32 -1.22
CA LYS A 491 -19.04 -17.86 -2.40
C LYS A 491 -18.19 -17.52 -3.60
N GLY A 492 -17.92 -18.52 -4.43
CA GLY A 492 -17.15 -18.31 -5.65
C GLY A 492 -17.76 -19.00 -6.85
N ARG A 493 -17.55 -18.39 -8.00
CA ARG A 493 -17.79 -18.96 -9.32
C ARG A 493 -16.75 -18.44 -10.30
N ASN A 494 -16.02 -19.36 -10.90
CA ASN A 494 -15.07 -19.08 -11.95
C ASN A 494 -15.54 -19.80 -13.23
N GLN A 495 -15.90 -19.04 -14.26
CA GLN A 495 -16.59 -19.60 -15.41
C GLN A 495 -16.33 -18.81 -16.69
N VAL A 496 -16.26 -19.50 -17.82
CA VAL A 496 -16.44 -18.85 -19.11
C VAL A 496 -17.93 -18.43 -19.21
N PHE A 497 -18.16 -17.13 -19.31
CA PHE A 497 -19.45 -16.51 -19.04
C PHE A 497 -20.60 -17.02 -19.93
N THR A 498 -20.35 -17.20 -21.21
CA THR A 498 -21.37 -17.64 -22.17
C THR A 498 -21.96 -19.01 -21.87
N GLN A 499 -21.17 -19.94 -21.33
CA GLN A 499 -21.64 -21.25 -20.92
C GLN A 499 -22.57 -21.19 -19.72
N ALA A 500 -22.26 -20.32 -18.74
CA ALA A 500 -23.05 -20.21 -17.51
C ALA A 500 -24.48 -19.79 -17.78
N LEU A 501 -24.70 -18.91 -18.73
CA LEU A 501 -26.00 -18.32 -19.01
C LEU A 501 -26.84 -19.10 -20.01
N THR A 502 -26.23 -19.77 -20.98
CA THR A 502 -26.93 -20.36 -22.12
C THR A 502 -26.88 -21.87 -22.18
N GLY A 503 -26.00 -22.49 -21.36
CA GLY A 503 -25.72 -23.92 -21.47
C GLY A 503 -24.98 -24.29 -22.76
N GLY A 504 -24.48 -23.30 -23.48
CA GLY A 504 -23.69 -23.43 -24.70
C GLY A 504 -23.10 -22.10 -25.16
N PHE A 505 -22.23 -22.13 -26.15
CA PHE A 505 -21.61 -20.97 -26.73
C PHE A 505 -22.63 -20.09 -27.45
N ASP A 506 -22.74 -18.79 -27.05
CA ASP A 506 -23.50 -17.78 -27.76
C ASP A 506 -22.61 -16.55 -28.05
N PRO A 507 -22.16 -16.41 -29.30
CA PRO A 507 -21.27 -15.31 -29.70
C PRO A 507 -21.93 -13.93 -29.63
N THR A 508 -23.25 -13.87 -29.40
CA THR A 508 -23.99 -12.60 -29.24
C THR A 508 -24.03 -12.10 -27.79
N LEU A 509 -23.71 -12.97 -26.85
CA LEU A 509 -23.60 -12.61 -25.43
C LEU A 509 -22.20 -12.07 -25.15
N THR A 510 -21.95 -10.86 -25.61
CA THR A 510 -20.78 -10.07 -25.29
C THR A 510 -21.02 -9.29 -23.99
N TRP A 511 -19.99 -8.66 -23.46
CA TRP A 511 -20.09 -7.71 -22.36
C TRP A 511 -21.20 -6.66 -22.54
N GLN A 512 -21.48 -6.28 -23.79
CA GLN A 512 -22.57 -5.35 -24.11
C GLN A 512 -23.95 -5.82 -23.64
N VAL A 513 -24.16 -7.14 -23.55
CA VAL A 513 -25.40 -7.74 -23.03
C VAL A 513 -25.36 -7.83 -21.50
N LEU A 514 -24.16 -7.92 -20.92
CA LEU A 514 -23.98 -8.11 -19.50
C LEU A 514 -23.90 -6.80 -18.71
N GLY A 515 -23.61 -5.70 -19.38
CA GLY A 515 -23.46 -4.39 -18.78
C GLY A 515 -22.21 -4.31 -17.92
N GLU A 516 -22.27 -4.87 -16.71
CA GLU A 516 -21.23 -4.74 -15.72
C GLU A 516 -20.80 -6.13 -15.20
N PRO A 517 -19.49 -6.41 -15.01
CA PRO A 517 -19.01 -7.69 -14.47
C PRO A 517 -19.65 -8.05 -13.13
N ILE A 518 -19.92 -7.05 -12.28
CA ILE A 518 -20.54 -7.25 -10.96
C ILE A 518 -21.90 -7.94 -11.05
N ALA A 519 -22.62 -7.77 -12.17
CA ALA A 519 -23.89 -8.46 -12.39
C ALA A 519 -23.74 -10.00 -12.43
N ALA A 520 -22.54 -10.51 -12.71
CA ALA A 520 -22.24 -11.94 -12.65
C ALA A 520 -22.21 -12.46 -11.21
N ALA A 521 -21.99 -11.62 -10.22
CA ALA A 521 -22.03 -12.00 -8.81
C ALA A 521 -23.45 -12.06 -8.21
N ASP A 522 -24.50 -11.84 -9.00
CA ASP A 522 -25.85 -12.15 -8.56
C ASP A 522 -26.06 -13.67 -8.51
N PHE A 523 -25.50 -14.29 -7.45
CA PHE A 523 -25.54 -15.75 -7.23
C PHE A 523 -26.97 -16.27 -7.08
N ALA A 524 -27.93 -15.43 -6.69
CA ALA A 524 -29.32 -15.82 -6.62
C ALA A 524 -29.95 -15.96 -8.02
N LYS A 525 -29.57 -15.09 -8.93
CA LYS A 525 -30.00 -15.11 -10.33
C LYS A 525 -29.26 -16.17 -11.15
N TYR A 526 -27.96 -16.37 -10.87
CA TYR A 526 -27.09 -17.31 -11.58
C TYR A 526 -26.46 -18.35 -10.62
N PRO A 527 -27.25 -19.31 -10.11
CA PRO A 527 -26.79 -20.24 -9.06
C PRO A 527 -25.92 -21.39 -9.59
N ALA A 528 -25.83 -21.58 -10.90
CA ALA A 528 -25.09 -22.72 -11.47
C ALA A 528 -23.58 -22.55 -11.28
N GLY A 529 -22.91 -23.61 -10.80
CA GLY A 529 -21.46 -23.64 -10.61
C GLY A 529 -20.95 -22.80 -9.44
N VAL A 530 -21.82 -22.31 -8.57
CA VAL A 530 -21.41 -21.61 -7.34
C VAL A 530 -20.92 -22.62 -6.33
N VAL A 531 -19.77 -22.35 -5.74
CA VAL A 531 -19.20 -23.08 -4.59
C VAL A 531 -19.29 -22.17 -3.38
N GLU A 532 -19.70 -22.72 -2.24
CA GLU A 532 -19.81 -22.00 -0.97
C GLU A 532 -18.98 -22.72 0.10
N ASP A 533 -18.36 -21.94 0.97
CA ASP A 533 -17.62 -22.45 2.12
C ASP A 533 -17.67 -21.46 3.30
N GLU A 534 -17.40 -21.96 4.51
CA GLU A 534 -17.40 -21.17 5.73
C GLU A 534 -16.28 -21.66 6.66
N GLU A 535 -15.39 -20.72 7.04
CA GLU A 535 -14.31 -20.97 7.99
C GLU A 535 -14.32 -19.99 9.14
N SER A 536 -13.75 -20.40 10.28
CA SER A 536 -13.60 -19.56 11.45
C SER A 536 -12.30 -19.84 12.18
N TRP A 537 -11.64 -18.77 12.62
CA TRP A 537 -10.38 -18.81 13.33
C TRP A 537 -10.47 -18.04 14.65
N SER A 538 -9.60 -18.41 15.59
CA SER A 538 -9.55 -17.75 16.91
C SER A 538 -8.10 -17.63 17.35
N GLU A 539 -7.58 -16.39 17.37
CA GLU A 539 -6.17 -16.15 17.61
C GLU A 539 -5.95 -15.24 18.83
N PRO A 540 -5.15 -15.71 19.81
CA PRO A 540 -4.64 -14.87 20.87
C PRO A 540 -3.38 -14.13 20.41
N THR A 541 -3.33 -12.82 20.66
CA THR A 541 -2.13 -12.01 20.49
C THR A 541 -1.73 -11.38 21.81
N TRP A 542 -0.43 -11.09 21.97
CA TRP A 542 0.09 -10.51 23.20
C TRP A 542 1.33 -9.67 22.94
N ARG A 543 1.64 -8.81 23.92
CA ARG A 543 2.91 -8.13 24.00
C ARG A 543 3.41 -8.10 25.45
N LEU A 544 4.73 -8.12 25.59
CA LEU A 544 5.41 -7.93 26.84
C LEU A 544 6.57 -6.97 26.59
N ASN A 545 6.65 -5.87 27.32
CA ASN A 545 7.74 -4.93 27.20
C ASN A 545 8.32 -4.56 28.57
N LEU A 546 9.61 -4.24 28.57
CA LEU A 546 10.34 -3.79 29.73
C LEU A 546 11.08 -2.51 29.34
N GLY A 547 10.67 -1.39 29.91
CA GLY A 547 11.27 -0.08 29.71
C GLY A 547 12.16 0.30 30.88
N TYR A 548 13.33 0.88 30.61
CA TYR A 548 14.28 1.33 31.63
C TYR A 548 14.82 2.72 31.31
N GLN A 549 14.49 3.69 32.17
CA GLN A 549 15.05 5.03 32.14
C GLN A 549 16.43 5.04 32.79
N ALA A 550 17.46 4.87 31.99
CA ALA A 550 18.84 4.77 32.48
C ALA A 550 19.34 6.10 33.05
N THR A 551 19.13 7.19 32.30
CA THR A 551 19.36 8.60 32.73
C THR A 551 18.17 9.44 32.25
N ASP A 552 18.12 10.73 32.56
CA ASP A 552 17.04 11.62 32.09
C ASP A 552 17.00 11.69 30.53
N ASP A 553 18.15 11.53 29.88
CA ASP A 553 18.31 11.61 28.42
C ASP A 553 18.40 10.26 27.71
N LEU A 554 18.29 9.13 28.43
CA LEU A 554 18.50 7.80 27.86
C LEU A 554 17.47 6.79 28.39
N TYR A 555 16.61 6.36 27.49
CA TYR A 555 15.64 5.29 27.70
C TYR A 555 15.98 4.07 26.86
N THR A 556 15.87 2.89 27.43
CA THR A 556 16.07 1.61 26.74
C THR A 556 14.88 0.70 26.96
N TYR A 557 14.58 -0.15 25.99
CA TYR A 557 13.48 -1.10 26.13
C TYR A 557 13.78 -2.43 25.45
N ALA A 558 13.07 -3.45 25.90
CA ALA A 558 12.97 -4.75 25.26
C ALA A 558 11.50 -5.10 25.09
N THR A 559 11.10 -5.56 23.91
CA THR A 559 9.72 -5.95 23.62
C THR A 559 9.68 -7.34 22.98
N TYR A 560 8.73 -8.16 23.41
CA TYR A 560 8.29 -9.36 22.72
C TYR A 560 6.83 -9.21 22.38
N SER A 561 6.46 -9.41 21.10
CA SER A 561 5.10 -9.27 20.63
C SER A 561 4.72 -10.39 19.66
N ARG A 562 3.46 -10.82 19.75
CA ARG A 562 2.82 -11.71 18.77
C ARG A 562 1.67 -11.03 18.09
N GLY A 563 1.62 -11.14 16.76
CA GLY A 563 0.53 -10.72 15.89
C GLY A 563 0.05 -11.88 15.03
N PHE A 564 -1.06 -11.69 14.33
CA PHE A 564 -1.53 -12.62 13.30
C PHE A 564 -2.16 -11.88 12.11
N LYS A 565 -2.08 -12.52 10.95
CA LYS A 565 -2.85 -12.18 9.77
C LYS A 565 -3.95 -13.22 9.61
N SER A 566 -5.15 -12.76 9.30
CA SER A 566 -6.34 -13.59 9.11
C SER A 566 -6.17 -14.60 7.99
N GLY A 567 -6.77 -15.76 8.15
CA GLY A 567 -7.01 -16.68 7.04
C GLY A 567 -7.92 -16.07 5.97
N GLY A 568 -7.94 -16.64 4.78
CA GLY A 568 -8.70 -16.09 3.65
C GLY A 568 -8.98 -17.11 2.57
N TYR A 569 -9.74 -16.71 1.56
CA TYR A 569 -10.08 -17.57 0.43
C TYR A 569 -9.35 -17.13 -0.84
N ASN A 570 -8.98 -18.11 -1.66
CA ASN A 570 -8.50 -17.88 -3.01
C ASN A 570 -9.67 -17.56 -3.94
N ASP A 571 -9.46 -16.71 -4.96
CA ASP A 571 -10.44 -16.40 -6.01
C ASP A 571 -10.29 -17.29 -7.26
N GLN A 572 -9.14 -17.95 -7.38
CA GLN A 572 -8.76 -18.77 -8.53
C GLN A 572 -8.28 -20.15 -8.05
N THR A 573 -9.18 -21.09 -7.95
CA THR A 573 -8.85 -22.49 -7.61
C THR A 573 -9.71 -23.44 -8.42
N GLY A 574 -9.45 -23.47 -9.72
CA GLY A 574 -10.21 -24.26 -10.69
C GLY A 574 -11.35 -23.49 -11.36
N THR A 575 -12.04 -24.14 -12.27
CA THR A 575 -13.11 -23.53 -13.08
C THR A 575 -14.43 -24.29 -12.88
N SER A 576 -15.51 -23.54 -12.68
CA SER A 576 -16.85 -24.12 -12.51
C SER A 576 -17.25 -24.95 -13.74
N GLY A 577 -17.61 -26.21 -13.49
CA GLY A 577 -17.99 -27.14 -14.55
C GLY A 577 -16.82 -27.81 -15.28
N ASN A 578 -15.58 -27.50 -14.93
CA ASN A 578 -14.41 -28.24 -15.42
C ASN A 578 -14.36 -29.62 -14.72
N PRO A 579 -14.40 -30.74 -15.46
CA PRO A 579 -14.39 -32.08 -14.84
C PRO A 579 -12.98 -32.49 -14.33
N ILE A 580 -11.93 -31.81 -14.76
CA ILE A 580 -10.55 -32.14 -14.43
C ILE A 580 -10.10 -31.35 -13.19
N GLU A 581 -10.33 -30.04 -13.18
CA GLU A 581 -10.08 -29.20 -12.05
C GLU A 581 -11.32 -28.33 -11.75
N PRO A 582 -12.30 -28.90 -11.04
CA PRO A 582 -13.49 -28.16 -10.66
C PRO A 582 -13.12 -27.08 -9.64
N LEU A 583 -13.85 -25.95 -9.69
CA LEU A 583 -13.70 -24.90 -8.69
C LEU A 583 -13.88 -25.48 -7.29
N GLN A 584 -12.95 -25.15 -6.39
CA GLN A 584 -12.97 -25.59 -4.99
C GLN A 584 -12.69 -24.38 -4.09
N ALA A 585 -13.34 -24.35 -2.94
CA ALA A 585 -12.90 -23.48 -1.87
C ALA A 585 -11.53 -23.98 -1.36
N ARG A 586 -10.56 -23.06 -1.31
CA ARG A 586 -9.19 -23.36 -0.83
C ARG A 586 -8.82 -22.26 0.15
N PRO A 587 -9.31 -22.32 1.39
CA PRO A 587 -8.94 -21.35 2.41
C PRO A 587 -7.46 -21.50 2.79
N THR A 588 -6.87 -20.38 3.17
CA THR A 588 -5.58 -20.35 3.88
C THR A 588 -5.82 -20.14 5.36
N ASP A 589 -4.98 -20.74 6.19
CA ASP A 589 -4.98 -20.56 7.64
C ASP A 589 -4.32 -19.22 8.04
N PRO A 590 -4.53 -18.74 9.28
CA PRO A 590 -3.85 -17.55 9.77
C PRO A 590 -2.32 -17.68 9.74
N GLU A 591 -1.64 -16.59 9.42
CA GLU A 591 -0.19 -16.43 9.55
C GLU A 591 0.12 -15.86 10.93
N ILE A 592 1.13 -16.37 11.61
CA ILE A 592 1.54 -15.93 12.95
C ILE A 592 2.91 -15.25 12.89
N ALA A 593 3.04 -14.08 13.51
CA ALA A 593 4.29 -13.35 13.64
C ALA A 593 4.71 -13.23 15.11
N ASP A 594 5.94 -13.63 15.42
CA ASP A 594 6.58 -13.45 16.72
C ASP A 594 7.81 -12.54 16.59
N SER A 595 7.88 -11.47 17.37
CA SER A 595 8.91 -10.43 17.27
C SER A 595 9.62 -10.18 18.60
N PHE A 596 10.95 -10.10 18.53
CA PHE A 596 11.81 -9.59 19.60
C PHE A 596 12.46 -8.30 19.17
N GLU A 597 12.40 -7.28 20.02
CA GLU A 597 12.94 -5.96 19.75
C GLU A 597 13.71 -5.41 20.93
N LEU A 598 14.86 -4.80 20.66
CA LEU A 598 15.64 -4.03 21.61
C LEU A 598 15.81 -2.62 21.08
N GLY A 599 15.42 -1.62 21.88
CA GLY A 599 15.48 -0.22 21.49
C GLY A 599 16.22 0.65 22.49
N LEU A 600 16.77 1.74 21.93
CA LEU A 600 17.39 2.82 22.65
C LEU A 600 16.80 4.13 22.13
N ARG A 601 16.38 4.99 23.05
CA ARG A 601 15.87 6.33 22.78
C ARG A 601 16.76 7.32 23.53
N SER A 602 17.22 8.36 22.86
CA SER A 602 18.13 9.31 23.49
C SER A 602 17.98 10.73 22.99
N GLU A 603 18.14 11.69 23.89
CA GLU A 603 18.20 13.11 23.61
C GLU A 603 19.47 13.68 24.24
N PHE A 604 20.32 14.30 23.44
CA PHE A 604 21.61 14.83 23.84
C PHE A 604 21.74 16.32 23.48
N LEU A 605 22.75 16.98 24.02
CA LEU A 605 23.09 18.37 23.70
C LEU A 605 21.92 19.35 24.01
N ASP A 606 21.32 19.20 25.20
CA ASP A 606 20.17 20.02 25.62
C ASP A 606 18.97 19.91 24.64
N ASN A 607 18.64 18.67 24.21
CA ASN A 607 17.57 18.33 23.25
C ASN A 607 17.81 18.89 21.83
N ARG A 608 19.07 19.11 21.45
CA ARG A 608 19.45 19.47 20.07
C ARG A 608 19.78 18.26 19.21
N LEU A 609 20.06 17.10 19.79
CA LEU A 609 20.33 15.84 19.10
C LEU A 609 19.46 14.74 19.68
N ARG A 610 18.58 14.18 18.86
CA ARG A 610 17.79 12.99 19.11
C ARG A 610 18.39 11.85 18.31
N LEU A 611 18.62 10.68 18.96
CA LEU A 611 19.13 9.49 18.29
C LEU A 611 18.40 8.25 18.84
N ASN A 612 17.70 7.55 17.96
CA ASN A 612 16.94 6.35 18.28
C ASN A 612 17.50 5.16 17.50
N LEU A 613 17.71 4.04 18.19
CA LEU A 613 18.22 2.79 17.63
C LEU A 613 17.27 1.67 17.96
N THR A 614 17.01 0.78 17.01
CA THR A 614 16.19 -0.41 17.23
C THR A 614 16.80 -1.59 16.49
N GLY A 615 17.10 -2.67 17.21
CA GLY A 615 17.44 -3.96 16.63
C GLY A 615 16.28 -4.93 16.82
N PHE A 616 15.98 -5.73 15.81
CA PHE A 616 14.83 -6.64 15.84
C PHE A 616 15.13 -7.99 15.21
N TYR A 617 14.36 -8.98 15.63
CA TYR A 617 14.30 -10.34 15.10
C TYR A 617 12.84 -10.77 15.06
N VAL A 618 12.35 -11.16 13.88
CA VAL A 618 10.96 -11.56 13.67
C VAL A 618 10.91 -12.90 12.95
N THR A 619 10.02 -13.78 13.39
CA THR A 619 9.68 -15.01 12.68
C THR A 619 8.22 -14.99 12.26
N TYR A 620 7.95 -15.54 11.09
CA TYR A 620 6.60 -15.76 10.59
C TYR A 620 6.41 -17.24 10.33
N ASP A 621 5.42 -17.81 11.02
CA ASP A 621 5.01 -19.20 10.84
C ASP A 621 3.76 -19.24 9.97
N ASP A 622 3.62 -20.28 9.13
CA ASP A 622 2.50 -20.45 8.20
C ASP A 622 2.26 -19.23 7.30
N SER A 623 3.34 -18.57 6.88
CA SER A 623 3.25 -17.34 6.08
C SER A 623 2.51 -17.57 4.78
N GLN A 624 1.53 -16.68 4.53
CA GLN A 624 0.69 -16.72 3.35
C GLN A 624 1.40 -16.05 2.18
N GLN A 625 1.84 -16.86 1.23
CA GLN A 625 2.56 -16.41 0.05
C GLN A 625 1.75 -16.56 -1.22
N GLN A 626 1.82 -15.56 -2.09
CA GLN A 626 1.22 -15.56 -3.42
C GLN A 626 2.22 -16.10 -4.43
N LEU A 627 1.81 -17.10 -5.20
CA LEU A 627 2.56 -17.62 -6.32
C LEU A 627 1.71 -17.61 -7.59
N LEU A 628 2.34 -17.33 -8.71
CA LEU A 628 1.80 -17.67 -10.00
C LEU A 628 2.07 -19.16 -10.24
N ALA A 629 1.05 -19.97 -10.00
CA ALA A 629 1.12 -21.41 -10.08
C ALA A 629 0.94 -21.88 -11.54
N ARG A 630 1.73 -22.86 -11.95
CA ARG A 630 1.55 -23.58 -13.21
C ARG A 630 0.74 -24.85 -12.95
N ILE A 631 -0.40 -24.94 -13.58
CA ILE A 631 -1.33 -26.07 -13.40
C ILE A 631 -1.25 -26.94 -14.65
N THR A 632 -0.90 -28.22 -14.46
CA THR A 632 -0.96 -29.24 -15.52
C THR A 632 -2.12 -30.17 -15.26
N ALA A 633 -2.80 -30.60 -16.29
CA ALA A 633 -3.89 -31.55 -16.20
C ALA A 633 -3.91 -32.52 -17.39
N ASP A 634 -4.12 -33.78 -17.09
CA ASP A 634 -4.43 -34.83 -18.07
C ASP A 634 -5.87 -34.67 -18.57
N ARG A 635 -6.03 -34.09 -19.75
CA ARG A 635 -7.36 -33.77 -20.31
C ARG A 635 -8.05 -34.90 -21.00
N ASP A 636 -7.32 -35.85 -21.57
CA ASP A 636 -7.91 -36.96 -22.31
C ASP A 636 -7.86 -38.30 -21.55
N GLY A 637 -7.25 -38.29 -20.38
CA GLY A 637 -7.21 -39.43 -19.48
C GLY A 637 -6.18 -40.50 -19.87
N ASP A 638 -5.16 -40.13 -20.64
CA ASP A 638 -4.10 -41.06 -21.07
C ASP A 638 -2.93 -41.16 -20.07
N GLY A 639 -2.95 -40.37 -18.99
CA GLY A 639 -1.93 -40.33 -17.96
C GLY A 639 -0.78 -39.35 -18.27
N ILE A 640 -0.94 -38.49 -19.28
CA ILE A 640 0.02 -37.44 -19.64
C ILE A 640 -0.63 -36.08 -19.45
N ASP A 641 -0.01 -35.22 -18.64
CA ASP A 641 -0.48 -33.85 -18.47
C ASP A 641 -0.21 -33.03 -19.73
N GLU A 642 -1.25 -32.68 -20.47
CA GLU A 642 -1.14 -32.02 -21.78
C GLU A 642 -1.44 -30.54 -21.77
N SER A 643 -2.10 -30.06 -20.71
CA SER A 643 -2.54 -28.68 -20.64
C SER A 643 -1.86 -27.91 -19.52
N GLU A 644 -1.35 -26.77 -19.87
CA GLU A 644 -0.80 -25.81 -18.94
C GLU A 644 -1.73 -24.61 -18.87
N PHE A 645 -2.22 -24.28 -17.70
CA PHE A 645 -2.80 -22.99 -17.43
C PHE A 645 -2.19 -22.44 -16.14
N GLN A 646 -2.42 -21.17 -15.87
CA GLN A 646 -1.78 -20.48 -14.79
C GLN A 646 -2.83 -19.78 -13.96
N GLU A 647 -2.63 -19.83 -12.65
CA GLU A 647 -3.48 -19.18 -11.70
C GLU A 647 -2.64 -18.56 -10.60
N THR A 648 -3.06 -17.41 -10.12
CA THR A 648 -2.50 -16.81 -8.92
C THR A 648 -3.13 -17.46 -7.71
N ARG A 649 -2.32 -18.12 -6.88
CA ARG A 649 -2.79 -18.85 -5.70
C ARG A 649 -2.05 -18.41 -4.44
N TYR A 650 -2.74 -18.44 -3.30
CA TYR A 650 -2.18 -18.21 -1.98
C TYR A 650 -2.01 -19.54 -1.25
N PHE A 651 -0.88 -19.69 -0.55
CA PHE A 651 -0.52 -20.89 0.21
C PHE A 651 0.03 -20.50 1.57
N ASN A 652 -0.23 -21.31 2.61
CA ASN A 652 0.51 -21.31 3.85
C ASN A 652 1.74 -22.21 3.65
N ALA A 653 2.77 -21.71 3.00
CA ALA A 653 3.88 -22.52 2.52
C ALA A 653 5.25 -22.09 3.07
N ALA A 654 5.32 -21.00 3.83
CA ALA A 654 6.58 -20.41 4.19
C ALA A 654 6.75 -20.19 5.69
N GLU A 655 7.97 -20.46 6.17
CA GLU A 655 8.52 -19.93 7.41
C GLU A 655 9.50 -18.82 7.01
N ILE A 656 9.35 -17.62 7.59
CA ILE A 656 10.20 -16.46 7.29
C ILE A 656 10.96 -16.06 8.54
N GLU A 657 12.21 -15.69 8.37
CA GLU A 657 13.05 -15.08 9.41
C GLU A 657 13.51 -13.69 8.91
N VAL A 658 13.37 -12.71 9.77
CA VAL A 658 13.76 -11.32 9.48
C VAL A 658 14.61 -10.77 10.62
N THR A 659 15.80 -10.26 10.30
CA THR A 659 16.67 -9.54 11.23
C THR A 659 17.01 -8.18 10.67
N GLY A 660 17.15 -7.18 11.54
CA GLY A 660 17.55 -5.87 11.07
C GLY A 660 17.90 -4.87 12.16
N LEU A 661 18.41 -3.74 11.69
CA LEU A 661 18.74 -2.57 12.50
C LEU A 661 18.08 -1.34 11.90
N GLU A 662 17.52 -0.50 12.76
CA GLU A 662 16.92 0.78 12.42
C GLU A 662 17.57 1.90 13.23
N VAL A 663 17.90 3.01 12.56
CA VAL A 663 18.47 4.22 13.13
C VAL A 663 17.62 5.40 12.70
N GLU A 664 17.21 6.22 13.64
CA GLU A 664 16.53 7.50 13.36
C GLU A 664 17.23 8.61 14.13
N ALA A 665 17.52 9.70 13.46
CA ALA A 665 18.21 10.83 14.05
C ALA A 665 17.58 12.17 13.62
N ALA A 666 17.56 13.13 14.55
CA ALA A 666 17.27 14.53 14.27
C ALA A 666 18.31 15.39 14.99
N TRP A 667 18.96 16.28 14.27
CA TRP A 667 20.01 17.13 14.81
C TRP A 667 19.81 18.59 14.41
N LEU A 668 19.55 19.42 15.39
CA LEU A 668 19.54 20.86 15.26
C LEU A 668 20.99 21.38 15.35
N LEU A 669 21.69 21.37 14.20
CA LEU A 669 23.10 21.76 14.09
C LEU A 669 23.34 23.22 14.48
N THR A 670 22.44 24.11 14.02
CA THR A 670 22.35 25.53 14.42
C THR A 670 20.88 25.86 14.61
N ASP A 671 20.54 27.01 15.18
CA ASP A 671 19.16 27.43 15.39
C ASP A 671 18.33 27.50 14.10
N ASN A 672 18.97 27.51 12.95
CA ASN A 672 18.33 27.60 11.64
C ASN A 672 18.60 26.38 10.74
N PHE A 673 19.40 25.42 11.17
CA PHE A 673 19.78 24.28 10.34
C PHE A 673 19.56 22.95 11.06
N THR A 674 18.62 22.19 10.55
CA THR A 674 18.26 20.86 11.05
C THR A 674 18.63 19.79 10.01
N VAL A 675 19.18 18.68 10.48
CA VAL A 675 19.39 17.47 9.70
C VAL A 675 18.59 16.35 10.35
N MET A 676 17.75 15.69 9.57
CA MET A 676 17.04 14.51 10.01
C MET A 676 17.35 13.35 9.08
N GLY A 677 17.23 12.14 9.58
CA GLY A 677 17.43 10.98 8.74
C GLY A 677 17.06 9.67 9.40
N SER A 678 16.85 8.70 8.54
CA SER A 678 16.60 7.30 8.93
C SER A 678 17.49 6.36 8.11
N LEU A 679 17.85 5.23 8.72
CA LEU A 679 18.59 4.13 8.07
C LEU A 679 17.97 2.82 8.55
N GLY A 680 17.61 1.96 7.62
CA GLY A 680 17.21 0.58 7.86
C GLY A 680 18.14 -0.39 7.17
N THR A 681 18.52 -1.46 7.87
CA THR A 681 19.14 -2.64 7.27
C THR A 681 18.29 -3.85 7.55
N LEU A 682 18.21 -4.75 6.58
CA LEU A 682 17.30 -5.89 6.61
C LEU A 682 17.97 -7.12 6.03
N ASP A 683 17.84 -8.25 6.74
CA ASP A 683 18.13 -9.58 6.23
C ASP A 683 16.85 -10.42 6.42
N ALA A 684 16.20 -10.75 5.31
CA ALA A 684 14.91 -11.44 5.29
C ALA A 684 14.97 -12.60 4.30
N GLU A 685 14.77 -13.82 4.80
CA GLU A 685 14.85 -15.04 4.00
C GLU A 685 13.76 -16.05 4.36
N PHE A 686 13.37 -16.84 3.38
CA PHE A 686 12.55 -18.02 3.61
C PHE A 686 13.39 -19.12 4.27
N LYS A 687 13.13 -19.45 5.52
CA LYS A 687 13.73 -20.61 6.22
C LYS A 687 13.20 -21.93 5.66
N SER A 688 11.94 -21.92 5.29
CA SER A 688 11.28 -23.02 4.60
C SER A 688 10.24 -22.39 3.65
N PHE A 689 10.26 -22.78 2.40
CA PHE A 689 9.20 -22.45 1.46
C PHE A 689 9.06 -23.57 0.43
N VAL A 690 8.13 -24.46 0.68
CA VAL A 690 7.80 -25.57 -0.21
C VAL A 690 6.30 -25.56 -0.49
N ALA A 691 5.92 -25.66 -1.75
CA ALA A 691 4.52 -25.66 -2.18
C ALA A 691 4.26 -26.77 -3.21
N ASP A 692 3.06 -27.33 -3.09
CA ASP A 692 2.40 -28.13 -4.12
C ASP A 692 1.40 -27.21 -4.81
N THR A 693 1.82 -26.59 -5.92
CA THR A 693 1.04 -25.50 -6.52
C THR A 693 -0.15 -26.00 -7.36
N ASN A 694 -0.13 -27.27 -7.76
CA ASN A 694 -1.21 -27.91 -8.50
C ASN A 694 -2.09 -28.82 -7.64
N PHE A 695 -1.77 -28.99 -6.35
CA PHE A 695 -2.50 -29.82 -5.38
C PHE A 695 -2.56 -31.32 -5.73
N ASP A 696 -1.55 -31.85 -6.42
CA ASP A 696 -1.45 -33.28 -6.74
C ASP A 696 -0.78 -34.13 -5.66
N GLY A 697 -0.32 -33.50 -4.58
CA GLY A 697 0.38 -34.13 -3.46
C GLY A 697 1.91 -34.20 -3.65
N ILE A 698 2.44 -33.57 -4.70
CA ILE A 698 3.87 -33.53 -5.03
C ILE A 698 4.36 -32.09 -4.94
N ILE A 699 5.38 -31.85 -4.10
CA ILE A 699 6.01 -30.53 -4.03
C ILE A 699 6.67 -30.21 -5.38
N ASP A 700 6.25 -29.10 -6.01
CA ASP A 700 6.76 -28.62 -7.28
C ASP A 700 7.55 -27.30 -7.17
N THR A 701 7.41 -26.60 -6.04
CA THR A 701 8.08 -25.33 -5.80
C THR A 701 8.86 -25.38 -4.47
N ASP A 702 10.14 -24.99 -4.50
CA ASP A 702 11.02 -24.86 -3.34
C ASP A 702 11.84 -23.56 -3.47
N LEU A 703 11.50 -22.57 -2.64
CA LEU A 703 12.17 -21.26 -2.54
C LEU A 703 12.93 -21.11 -1.22
N THR A 704 13.18 -22.21 -0.50
CA THR A 704 13.94 -22.21 0.76
C THR A 704 15.32 -21.56 0.59
N GLY A 705 15.65 -20.60 1.47
CA GLY A 705 16.89 -19.82 1.41
C GLY A 705 16.88 -18.68 0.37
N SER A 706 15.73 -18.40 -0.27
CA SER A 706 15.59 -17.23 -1.13
C SER A 706 15.23 -15.99 -0.31
N PRO A 707 15.57 -14.76 -0.76
CA PRO A 707 15.14 -13.52 -0.13
C PRO A 707 13.61 -13.41 -0.08
N VAL A 708 13.07 -12.75 0.90
CA VAL A 708 11.64 -12.41 0.92
C VAL A 708 11.37 -11.30 -0.09
N ALA A 709 10.24 -11.37 -0.79
CA ALA A 709 9.87 -10.33 -1.75
C ALA A 709 9.63 -8.98 -1.05
N ARG A 710 10.03 -7.87 -1.69
CA ARG A 710 9.89 -6.49 -1.20
C ARG A 710 10.65 -6.20 0.10
N ALA A 711 11.77 -6.88 0.28
CA ALA A 711 12.68 -6.75 1.42
C ALA A 711 14.05 -6.22 0.93
N PRO A 712 14.19 -4.93 0.58
CA PRO A 712 15.49 -4.37 0.23
C PRO A 712 16.46 -4.45 1.41
N GLU A 713 17.71 -4.84 1.15
CA GLU A 713 18.72 -5.00 2.22
C GLU A 713 19.01 -3.67 2.94
N THR A 714 18.86 -2.55 2.26
CA THR A 714 19.16 -1.23 2.82
C THR A 714 18.18 -0.18 2.33
N THR A 715 17.65 0.62 3.26
CA THR A 715 16.90 1.84 2.97
C THR A 715 17.46 2.97 3.82
N TRP A 716 17.54 4.18 3.28
CA TRP A 716 17.84 5.36 4.09
C TRP A 716 17.22 6.63 3.51
N ASN A 717 16.95 7.58 4.40
CA ASN A 717 16.42 8.89 4.08
C ASN A 717 17.23 9.96 4.81
N LEU A 718 17.53 11.08 4.14
CA LEU A 718 18.20 12.24 4.73
C LEU A 718 17.48 13.52 4.32
N ASP A 719 17.13 14.32 5.32
CA ASP A 719 16.50 15.64 5.17
C ASP A 719 17.41 16.73 5.71
N PHE A 720 17.62 17.77 4.92
CA PHE A 720 18.36 18.98 5.28
C PHE A 720 17.41 20.16 5.23
N LEU A 721 17.21 20.84 6.35
CA LEU A 721 16.28 21.94 6.51
C LEU A 721 17.02 23.19 6.94
N TYR A 722 16.90 24.27 6.18
CA TYR A 722 17.51 25.54 6.51
C TYR A 722 16.48 26.67 6.48
N ASN A 723 16.25 27.27 7.65
CA ASN A 723 15.38 28.44 7.80
C ASN A 723 16.21 29.72 7.70
N LEU A 724 15.89 30.55 6.73
CA LEU A 724 16.57 31.81 6.48
C LEU A 724 15.63 33.00 6.73
N PRO A 725 15.79 33.74 7.82
CA PRO A 725 15.08 35.01 8.02
C PRO A 725 15.45 36.01 6.93
N ILE A 726 14.47 36.55 6.21
CA ILE A 726 14.66 37.56 5.17
C ILE A 726 13.69 38.73 5.38
N ALA A 727 13.92 39.85 4.70
CA ALA A 727 13.05 41.02 4.83
C ALA A 727 11.62 40.69 4.42
N GLY A 728 10.66 40.89 5.35
CA GLY A 728 9.24 40.66 5.15
C GLY A 728 8.76 39.24 5.37
N GLY A 729 9.61 38.32 5.88
CA GLY A 729 9.24 36.94 6.17
C GLY A 729 10.43 36.03 6.42
N HIS A 730 10.27 34.74 6.04
CA HIS A 730 11.36 33.74 6.06
C HIS A 730 11.35 32.89 4.81
N LEU A 731 12.47 32.31 4.50
CA LEU A 731 12.68 31.37 3.40
C LEU A 731 13.13 30.03 4.00
N ASP A 732 12.33 28.99 3.82
CA ASP A 732 12.65 27.63 4.20
C ASP A 732 13.17 26.88 2.98
N LEU A 733 14.38 26.36 3.09
CA LEU A 733 15.03 25.52 2.09
C LEU A 733 15.04 24.08 2.60
N ALA A 734 14.54 23.16 1.80
CA ALA A 734 14.57 21.73 2.10
C ALA A 734 15.25 20.95 0.97
N LEU A 735 16.07 19.98 1.35
CA LEU A 735 16.65 18.97 0.46
C LEU A 735 16.44 17.61 1.09
N ASN A 736 15.82 16.72 0.35
CA ASN A 736 15.61 15.32 0.73
C ASN A 736 16.38 14.41 -0.22
N VAL A 737 17.05 13.41 0.32
CA VAL A 737 17.72 12.34 -0.43
C VAL A 737 17.26 11.01 0.14
N ASN A 738 16.61 10.20 -0.70
CA ASN A 738 16.11 8.89 -0.33
C ASN A 738 16.80 7.80 -1.16
N TYR A 739 17.16 6.70 -0.50
CA TYR A 739 17.76 5.52 -1.12
C TYR A 739 16.99 4.26 -0.76
N GLU A 740 16.81 3.40 -1.74
CA GLU A 740 16.31 2.05 -1.59
C GLU A 740 17.10 1.09 -2.47
N ASP A 741 17.50 -0.04 -1.91
CA ASP A 741 18.22 -1.10 -2.62
C ASP A 741 17.28 -1.87 -3.55
N GLU A 742 17.84 -2.62 -4.50
CA GLU A 742 17.03 -3.54 -5.33
C GLU A 742 16.42 -4.65 -4.48
N ALA A 743 15.24 -5.11 -4.87
CA ALA A 743 14.59 -6.22 -4.19
C ALA A 743 13.80 -7.10 -5.16
N VAL A 744 13.62 -8.37 -4.82
CA VAL A 744 12.62 -9.21 -5.48
C VAL A 744 11.24 -8.60 -5.23
N TYR A 745 10.45 -8.44 -6.28
CA TYR A 745 9.08 -7.95 -6.18
C TYR A 745 8.06 -9.09 -6.13
N ALA A 746 8.20 -10.07 -7.01
CA ALA A 746 7.31 -11.23 -7.08
C ALA A 746 8.06 -12.48 -7.52
N TYR A 747 7.65 -13.62 -7.00
CA TYR A 747 8.14 -14.94 -7.41
C TYR A 747 7.18 -15.62 -8.39
N THR A 748 7.73 -16.49 -9.22
CA THR A 748 6.96 -17.39 -10.10
C THR A 748 7.46 -18.83 -9.96
N SER A 749 6.55 -19.80 -9.96
CA SER A 749 6.86 -21.22 -10.01
C SER A 749 7.10 -21.71 -11.47
N VAL A 750 6.95 -20.86 -12.47
CA VAL A 750 7.07 -21.25 -13.89
C VAL A 750 8.53 -21.39 -14.27
N PRO A 751 9.00 -22.58 -14.68
CA PRO A 751 10.40 -22.81 -15.07
C PRO A 751 10.81 -21.92 -16.24
N GLY A 752 11.95 -21.24 -16.08
CA GLY A 752 12.50 -20.36 -17.12
C GLY A 752 11.89 -18.95 -17.16
N SER A 753 10.97 -18.61 -16.27
CA SER A 753 10.54 -17.24 -16.04
C SER A 753 11.50 -16.54 -15.09
N ASP A 754 11.72 -15.25 -15.31
CA ASP A 754 12.46 -14.40 -14.39
C ASP A 754 11.52 -13.91 -13.29
N ASN A 755 12.04 -13.78 -12.06
CA ASN A 755 11.33 -13.11 -10.97
C ASN A 755 11.23 -11.61 -11.24
N GLY A 756 10.13 -10.99 -10.80
CA GLY A 756 9.98 -9.54 -10.81
C GLY A 756 10.94 -8.86 -9.83
N LEU A 757 11.47 -7.71 -10.22
CA LEU A 757 12.42 -6.92 -9.41
C LEU A 757 11.96 -5.47 -9.29
N THR A 758 12.29 -4.81 -8.18
CA THR A 758 12.38 -3.35 -8.08
C THR A 758 13.83 -2.92 -8.28
N ASP A 759 14.04 -1.71 -8.78
CA ASP A 759 15.38 -1.20 -9.06
C ASP A 759 15.98 -0.49 -7.84
N GLU A 760 17.30 -0.66 -7.64
CA GLU A 760 18.06 0.23 -6.78
C GLU A 760 17.82 1.69 -7.21
N ARG A 761 17.48 2.55 -6.27
CA ARG A 761 17.21 3.97 -6.56
C ARG A 761 17.75 4.93 -5.51
N THR A 762 18.21 6.08 -5.98
CA THR A 762 18.46 7.27 -5.16
C THR A 762 17.65 8.41 -5.74
N LEU A 763 16.70 8.93 -4.97
CA LEU A 763 15.85 10.05 -5.37
C LEU A 763 16.28 11.32 -4.63
N VAL A 764 16.32 12.43 -5.34
CA VAL A 764 16.67 13.75 -4.78
C VAL A 764 15.49 14.68 -4.98
N ASN A 765 14.97 15.21 -3.87
CA ASN A 765 13.86 16.16 -3.85
C ASN A 765 14.31 17.45 -3.19
N ALA A 766 13.81 18.60 -3.65
CA ALA A 766 14.15 19.88 -3.03
C ALA A 766 12.96 20.84 -3.07
N SER A 767 12.90 21.74 -2.09
CA SER A 767 11.92 22.84 -2.11
C SER A 767 12.48 24.13 -1.50
N ALA A 768 11.87 25.24 -1.92
CA ALA A 768 12.11 26.58 -1.39
C ALA A 768 10.78 27.26 -1.13
N THR A 769 10.45 27.50 0.15
CA THR A 769 9.17 28.08 0.58
C THR A 769 9.40 29.46 1.18
N TYR A 770 8.84 30.48 0.57
CA TYR A 770 8.76 31.81 1.19
C TYR A 770 7.44 31.94 1.94
N THR A 771 7.51 32.30 3.22
CA THR A 771 6.37 32.63 4.06
C THR A 771 6.42 34.10 4.49
N ALA A 772 5.33 34.82 4.30
CA ALA A 772 5.20 36.21 4.70
C ALA A 772 5.30 36.38 6.22
N GLN A 773 5.76 37.56 6.69
CA GLN A 773 5.99 37.82 8.12
C GLN A 773 4.74 37.65 9.01
N ASP A 774 3.55 37.89 8.43
CA ASP A 774 2.28 37.72 9.16
C ASP A 774 1.75 36.29 9.09
N GLY A 775 2.47 35.38 8.43
CA GLY A 775 2.11 33.98 8.25
C GLY A 775 0.86 33.74 7.39
N ARG A 776 0.28 34.79 6.80
CA ARG A 776 -1.00 34.70 6.11
C ARG A 776 -0.92 34.10 4.71
N TRP A 777 0.23 34.12 4.08
CA TRP A 777 0.43 33.55 2.74
C TRP A 777 1.85 33.07 2.56
N TRP A 778 1.98 32.09 1.69
CA TRP A 778 3.26 31.50 1.33
C TRP A 778 3.28 31.09 -0.15
N VAL A 779 4.47 30.94 -0.70
CA VAL A 779 4.71 30.38 -2.04
C VAL A 779 5.88 29.43 -1.97
N ARG A 780 5.76 28.27 -2.59
CA ARG A 780 6.77 27.22 -2.67
C ARG A 780 7.09 26.90 -4.13
N LEU A 781 8.37 26.82 -4.44
CA LEU A 781 8.90 26.12 -5.60
C LEU A 781 9.45 24.77 -5.14
N TYR A 782 9.11 23.70 -5.82
CA TYR A 782 9.60 22.36 -5.48
C TYR A 782 9.98 21.56 -6.72
N GLY A 783 10.83 20.54 -6.51
CA GLY A 783 11.16 19.52 -7.50
C GLY A 783 11.30 18.16 -6.84
N LYS A 784 10.73 17.16 -7.48
CA LYS A 784 10.82 15.74 -7.12
C LYS A 784 11.68 15.02 -8.13
N ASN A 785 12.38 13.97 -7.69
CA ASN A 785 13.26 13.15 -8.53
C ASN A 785 14.16 13.99 -9.46
N LEU A 786 14.81 15.01 -8.91
CA LEU A 786 15.62 16.01 -9.66
C LEU A 786 16.81 15.39 -10.44
N THR A 787 17.10 14.13 -10.23
CA THR A 787 18.09 13.35 -10.98
C THR A 787 17.49 12.62 -12.19
N ASP A 788 16.19 12.73 -12.38
CA ASP A 788 15.39 12.08 -13.42
C ASP A 788 15.69 10.57 -13.52
N LYS A 789 15.79 9.90 -12.37
CA LYS A 789 16.04 8.46 -12.30
C LYS A 789 14.81 7.72 -12.79
N ARG A 790 14.98 6.86 -13.80
CA ARG A 790 13.99 5.86 -14.18
C ARG A 790 14.14 4.64 -13.28
N TYR A 791 13.06 4.22 -12.61
CA TYR A 791 13.10 3.12 -11.67
C TYR A 791 11.76 2.38 -11.63
N ARG A 792 11.84 1.07 -11.55
CA ARG A 792 10.66 0.22 -11.37
C ARG A 792 10.24 0.22 -9.91
N VAL A 793 8.96 0.39 -9.69
CA VAL A 793 8.34 0.26 -8.37
C VAL A 793 7.56 -1.04 -8.21
N GLY A 794 7.37 -1.76 -9.32
CA GLY A 794 6.78 -3.07 -9.38
C GLY A 794 7.09 -3.74 -10.71
N ASP A 795 7.24 -5.06 -10.69
CA ASP A 795 7.58 -5.87 -11.86
C ASP A 795 6.92 -7.24 -11.74
N LEU A 796 5.83 -7.46 -12.46
CA LEU A 796 5.02 -8.67 -12.35
C LEU A 796 5.30 -9.62 -13.51
N PRO A 797 5.94 -10.78 -13.25
CA PRO A 797 6.05 -11.84 -14.24
C PRO A 797 4.68 -12.49 -14.49
N VAL A 798 4.25 -12.51 -15.76
CA VAL A 798 3.08 -13.27 -16.19
C VAL A 798 3.60 -14.57 -16.80
N ALA A 799 3.93 -15.51 -15.96
CA ALA A 799 4.52 -16.78 -16.33
C ALA A 799 5.82 -16.64 -17.14
N ASN A 800 5.99 -17.54 -18.13
CA ASN A 800 7.02 -17.42 -19.17
C ASN A 800 6.49 -16.66 -20.41
N LEU A 801 5.40 -15.94 -20.29
CA LEU A 801 4.76 -15.26 -21.43
C LEU A 801 5.34 -13.86 -21.61
N TRP A 802 5.30 -13.04 -20.59
CA TRP A 802 5.87 -11.68 -20.55
C TRP A 802 6.04 -11.19 -19.11
N MET A 803 6.63 -10.01 -18.96
CA MET A 803 6.81 -9.30 -17.71
C MET A 803 6.28 -7.89 -17.85
N MET A 804 5.40 -7.46 -16.94
CA MET A 804 4.89 -6.10 -16.93
C MET A 804 5.44 -5.31 -15.75
N SER A 805 5.78 -4.05 -15.98
CA SER A 805 6.41 -3.18 -15.01
C SER A 805 5.62 -1.90 -14.82
N PHE A 806 5.73 -1.34 -13.63
CA PHE A 806 5.31 0.01 -13.30
C PHE A 806 6.52 0.84 -12.85
N TYR A 807 6.64 2.05 -13.42
CA TYR A 807 7.75 2.97 -13.13
C TYR A 807 7.28 4.10 -12.24
N GLY A 808 8.16 4.54 -11.34
CA GLY A 808 7.92 5.69 -10.47
C GLY A 808 7.94 7.01 -11.22
N GLU A 809 7.50 8.05 -10.51
CA GLU A 809 7.40 9.43 -11.03
C GLU A 809 8.77 9.93 -11.53
N PRO A 810 8.87 10.46 -12.77
CA PRO A 810 10.08 11.07 -13.30
C PRO A 810 10.37 12.43 -12.62
N GLU A 811 11.38 13.16 -13.10
CA GLU A 811 11.58 14.54 -12.66
C GLU A 811 10.27 15.33 -12.79
N THR A 812 9.88 15.99 -11.70
CA THR A 812 8.66 16.81 -11.66
C THR A 812 8.99 18.14 -10.95
N ILE A 813 8.75 19.24 -11.63
CA ILE A 813 8.91 20.60 -11.07
C ILE A 813 7.53 21.24 -10.94
N GLY A 814 7.26 21.86 -9.79
CA GLY A 814 5.99 22.51 -9.52
C GLY A 814 6.10 23.76 -8.66
N ILE A 815 5.05 24.54 -8.69
CA ILE A 815 4.84 25.71 -7.84
C ILE A 815 3.53 25.58 -7.08
N GLU A 816 3.57 25.88 -5.80
CA GLU A 816 2.43 25.84 -4.89
C GLU A 816 2.33 27.18 -4.15
N GLY A 817 1.11 27.60 -3.84
CA GLY A 817 0.87 28.77 -2.99
C GLY A 817 -0.34 28.59 -2.13
N GLY A 818 -0.31 29.23 -0.95
CA GLY A 818 -1.40 29.16 0.00
C GLY A 818 -1.66 30.46 0.74
N MET A 819 -2.88 30.58 1.25
CA MET A 819 -3.30 31.71 2.07
C MET A 819 -4.18 31.21 3.21
N ARG A 820 -3.94 31.75 4.41
CA ARG A 820 -4.74 31.50 5.61
C ARG A 820 -5.34 32.80 6.13
N LEU A 821 -6.64 32.79 6.34
CA LEU A 821 -7.42 33.87 6.95
C LEU A 821 -7.97 33.39 8.30
N ASN A 822 -7.79 34.17 9.34
CA ASN A 822 -8.29 33.89 10.69
C ASN A 822 -9.21 35.04 11.15
N TRP A 823 -10.34 34.75 11.82
CA TRP A 823 -11.27 35.74 12.32
C TRP A 823 -12.00 35.31 13.59
#